data_77b59bf449f5bd0c7343a0ad4c08719b
#
_entry.id   77b59bf449f5bd0c7343a0ad4c08719b
#
_cell.length_a   1.000
_cell.length_b   1.000
_cell.length_c   1.000
_cell.angle_alpha   90.00
_cell.angle_beta   90.00
_cell.angle_gamma   90.00
#
_symmetry.space_group_name_H-M   'P 1'
#
loop_
_entity.id
_entity.type
_entity.pdbx_description
1 polymer ?
#
loop_
_entity_poly.entity_id
_entity_poly.type
_entity_poly.pdbx_seq_one_letter_code
_entity_poly.pdbx_strand_id
1 'polypeptide(L)'
;MSKIIYTKTDEAPALATASLLPIIKAFTKSSGIIFETRDISLSSRILATFNDYLGSKVKYENDLEFLSKLVKDPSANIIKLPNISASIPQLKKAINELQSKGFKIPNYPDKPTDENQLIIKSIYDKIKGSAVNPVLREGNSDRRVPEAIKNFIKSNPHKLGTWNSKSKTHVSSMNIGDFRNNEKSLTSDKHELLNIYHYDSNNNKTILKENITFHKGAIIDCSYMSIAELQNFVEKEIKDCKKNNLLFSLHLKASMMKVSDPIIFGHVLKVFFKNFLEKNAKILKDLNVNLNSGLSNLYEKINTLEETEKSRLISELEDEFNNGPDVSMVNSEKNISNFHIPSDVIIDASMPAMIKSSGKMWDKKGNLKDTKAIIPDSSYASIYQATIDFCKKNGEFDPATMGTVQNVGLMAKKAEEYGSHDKTFEIKNNGKVCVETKDGKILFTHEVIKGDIWRMCIVRNEAIIDWIKLAIERARTTNYPTVFWLDEKRSHDKQLIKIVKRELDNMNISGLDIKINSPYEATVYTLDKVKKGKSVISVSGNVLRDYLTDLFPILELGTSAKMLSIVPLMNGGKLFETGAGGSAPKHVEQLINENHLRWDSLGEFLAISVALEEINNSNSKILSKSLTIAIEKLLKNKKSPSRKVKEIDNRGSHFYLAYYWAEQLSKQKENINLNKEFTKVYEQLSVNEEVIMNEINEKQGDKIDLNGYYKADENIVNSIMRPSTTLNHIIENI
;
A
#
# COMPACT_ATOMS: atom_id res chain seq x y z
N MET A 1 -12.51 -30.66 -9.39
CA MET A 1 -11.11 -30.30 -9.10
C MET A 1 -11.10 -28.94 -8.46
N SER A 2 -10.36 -28.77 -7.38
CA SER A 2 -10.25 -27.49 -6.69
C SER A 2 -9.28 -26.58 -7.43
N LYS A 3 -9.66 -25.32 -7.63
CA LYS A 3 -8.91 -24.37 -8.44
C LYS A 3 -8.44 -23.18 -7.60
N ILE A 4 -7.18 -22.79 -7.75
CA ILE A 4 -6.61 -21.55 -7.24
C ILE A 4 -6.21 -20.71 -8.45
N ILE A 5 -6.66 -19.46 -8.48
CA ILE A 5 -6.23 -18.50 -9.49
C ILE A 5 -4.97 -17.81 -8.99
N TYR A 6 -3.93 -17.83 -9.80
CA TYR A 6 -2.67 -17.15 -9.52
C TYR A 6 -2.46 -16.05 -10.57
N THR A 7 -2.42 -14.78 -10.15
CA THR A 7 -2.32 -13.71 -11.14
C THR A 7 -0.91 -13.59 -11.69
N LYS A 8 -0.77 -13.58 -13.02
CA LYS A 8 0.44 -13.12 -13.71
C LYS A 8 0.44 -11.60 -13.72
N THR A 9 1.59 -10.99 -13.49
CA THR A 9 1.70 -9.55 -13.25
C THR A 9 2.94 -8.96 -13.93
N ASP A 10 3.48 -7.87 -13.38
CA ASP A 10 4.59 -7.09 -13.94
C ASP A 10 5.87 -7.27 -13.10
N GLU A 11 7.02 -6.90 -13.67
CA GLU A 11 8.28 -6.66 -12.97
C GLU A 11 8.81 -7.86 -12.15
N ALA A 12 9.45 -7.61 -11.01
CA ALA A 12 10.06 -8.66 -10.19
C ALA A 12 9.10 -9.77 -9.75
N PRO A 13 7.83 -9.51 -9.34
CA PRO A 13 6.87 -10.58 -9.06
C PRO A 13 6.57 -11.47 -10.26
N ALA A 14 6.52 -10.91 -11.47
CA ALA A 14 6.32 -11.69 -12.70
C ALA A 14 7.51 -12.61 -13.00
N LEU A 15 8.73 -12.10 -12.82
CA LEU A 15 9.95 -12.88 -12.96
C LEU A 15 10.04 -14.00 -11.94
N ALA A 16 9.75 -13.70 -10.67
CA ALA A 16 9.70 -14.69 -9.60
C ALA A 16 8.68 -15.82 -9.87
N THR A 17 7.55 -15.49 -10.50
CA THR A 17 6.52 -16.46 -10.88
C THR A 17 7.05 -17.53 -11.83
N ALA A 18 7.95 -17.18 -12.75
CA ALA A 18 8.55 -18.14 -13.70
C ALA A 18 9.35 -19.25 -12.99
N SER A 19 9.96 -18.94 -11.85
CA SER A 19 10.67 -19.91 -11.02
C SER A 19 9.74 -20.65 -10.02
N LEU A 20 8.81 -19.93 -9.39
CA LEU A 20 7.99 -20.48 -8.31
C LEU A 20 6.82 -21.36 -8.80
N LEU A 21 6.09 -20.91 -9.80
CA LEU A 21 4.84 -21.56 -10.21
C LEU A 21 5.02 -23.00 -10.70
N PRO A 22 6.09 -23.38 -11.45
CA PRO A 22 6.36 -24.78 -11.78
C PRO A 22 6.49 -25.68 -10.55
N ILE A 23 7.17 -25.20 -9.51
CA ILE A 23 7.32 -25.93 -8.23
C ILE A 23 5.96 -26.15 -7.59
N ILE A 24 5.15 -25.09 -7.45
CA ILE A 24 3.83 -25.17 -6.83
C ILE A 24 2.90 -26.12 -7.59
N LYS A 25 2.88 -26.03 -8.93
CA LYS A 25 2.08 -26.93 -9.77
C LYS A 25 2.48 -28.40 -9.60
N ALA A 26 3.78 -28.68 -9.56
CA ALA A 26 4.28 -30.04 -9.36
C ALA A 26 3.86 -30.58 -7.98
N PHE A 27 4.09 -29.83 -6.91
CA PHE A 27 3.79 -30.24 -5.53
C PHE A 27 2.31 -30.43 -5.24
N THR A 28 1.42 -29.83 -6.02
CA THR A 28 -0.03 -29.91 -5.81
C THR A 28 -0.76 -30.85 -6.78
N LYS A 29 -0.05 -31.33 -7.80
CA LYS A 29 -0.60 -32.12 -8.92
C LYS A 29 -1.29 -33.43 -8.45
N SER A 30 -0.62 -34.22 -7.63
CA SER A 30 -1.14 -35.48 -7.10
C SER A 30 -2.35 -35.32 -6.17
N SER A 31 -2.54 -34.13 -5.62
CA SER A 31 -3.68 -33.74 -4.78
C SER A 31 -4.89 -33.22 -5.58
N GLY A 32 -4.80 -33.17 -6.91
CA GLY A 32 -5.87 -32.71 -7.79
C GLY A 32 -6.19 -31.20 -7.67
N ILE A 33 -5.22 -30.41 -7.24
CA ILE A 33 -5.35 -28.94 -7.11
C ILE A 33 -4.73 -28.28 -8.34
N ILE A 34 -5.50 -27.42 -9.00
CA ILE A 34 -5.09 -26.73 -10.22
C ILE A 34 -4.76 -25.27 -9.90
N PHE A 35 -3.55 -24.84 -10.25
CA PHE A 35 -3.18 -23.44 -10.30
C PHE A 35 -3.37 -22.92 -11.73
N GLU A 36 -4.41 -22.10 -11.93
CA GLU A 36 -4.70 -21.41 -13.19
C GLU A 36 -4.15 -20.00 -13.13
N THR A 37 -3.50 -19.55 -14.22
CA THR A 37 -2.96 -18.20 -14.31
C THR A 37 -3.92 -17.26 -15.02
N ARG A 38 -4.03 -16.01 -14.51
CA ARG A 38 -4.74 -14.89 -15.14
C ARG A 38 -3.84 -13.67 -15.19
N ASP A 39 -3.68 -13.09 -16.37
CA ASP A 39 -2.68 -12.05 -16.63
C ASP A 39 -3.26 -10.65 -16.41
N ILE A 40 -2.85 -9.99 -15.33
CA ILE A 40 -3.22 -8.61 -14.98
C ILE A 40 -2.09 -7.61 -15.24
N SER A 41 -1.03 -8.00 -15.95
CA SER A 41 0.08 -7.12 -16.31
C SER A 41 -0.38 -5.91 -17.13
N LEU A 42 0.40 -4.85 -17.12
CA LEU A 42 0.09 -3.64 -17.87
C LEU A 42 -0.01 -3.92 -19.36
N SER A 43 0.93 -4.69 -19.91
CA SER A 43 0.93 -5.09 -21.33
C SER A 43 -0.31 -5.91 -21.70
N SER A 44 -0.68 -6.89 -20.89
CA SER A 44 -1.88 -7.70 -21.12
C SER A 44 -3.16 -6.86 -21.12
N ARG A 45 -3.29 -5.95 -20.14
CA ARG A 45 -4.45 -5.04 -20.05
C ARG A 45 -4.55 -4.11 -21.27
N ILE A 46 -3.41 -3.61 -21.78
CA ILE A 46 -3.38 -2.80 -23.00
C ILE A 46 -3.83 -3.64 -24.19
N LEU A 47 -3.22 -4.79 -24.42
CA LEU A 47 -3.51 -5.64 -25.57
C LEU A 47 -4.96 -6.13 -25.60
N ALA A 48 -5.47 -6.58 -24.45
CA ALA A 48 -6.86 -7.01 -24.32
C ALA A 48 -7.88 -5.90 -24.63
N THR A 49 -7.57 -4.66 -24.25
CA THR A 49 -8.47 -3.52 -24.46
C THR A 49 -8.44 -3.02 -25.91
N PHE A 50 -7.32 -3.17 -26.63
CA PHE A 50 -7.16 -2.76 -28.03
C PHE A 50 -7.20 -3.92 -29.01
N ASN A 51 -7.87 -5.02 -28.69
CA ASN A 51 -7.99 -6.19 -29.56
C ASN A 51 -8.44 -5.85 -31.00
N ASP A 52 -9.37 -4.90 -31.16
CA ASP A 52 -9.89 -4.51 -32.48
C ASP A 52 -8.85 -3.78 -33.36
N TYR A 53 -7.80 -3.24 -32.76
CA TYR A 53 -6.70 -2.56 -33.45
C TYR A 53 -5.58 -3.52 -33.88
N LEU A 54 -5.48 -4.70 -33.26
CA LEU A 54 -4.35 -5.61 -33.46
C LEU A 54 -4.31 -6.23 -34.85
N GLY A 55 -5.45 -6.31 -35.53
CA GLY A 55 -5.56 -6.87 -36.89
C GLY A 55 -5.11 -8.33 -37.01
N SER A 56 -4.82 -9.00 -35.90
CA SER A 56 -4.39 -10.39 -35.84
C SER A 56 -5.55 -11.34 -35.57
N LYS A 57 -5.39 -12.61 -35.97
CA LYS A 57 -6.36 -13.68 -35.61
C LYS A 57 -6.29 -14.03 -34.12
N VAL A 58 -5.27 -13.58 -33.40
CA VAL A 58 -5.08 -13.83 -31.98
C VAL A 58 -5.77 -12.72 -31.18
N LYS A 59 -6.80 -13.09 -30.42
CA LYS A 59 -7.44 -12.19 -29.45
C LYS A 59 -6.83 -12.40 -28.07
N TYR A 60 -6.51 -11.32 -27.39
CA TYR A 60 -6.09 -11.35 -26.00
C TYR A 60 -7.30 -11.39 -25.09
N GLU A 61 -7.35 -12.35 -24.16
CA GLU A 61 -8.41 -12.43 -23.15
C GLU A 61 -8.32 -11.23 -22.19
N ASN A 62 -9.49 -10.71 -21.80
CA ASN A 62 -9.55 -9.67 -20.77
C ASN A 62 -9.64 -10.34 -19.40
N ASP A 63 -8.49 -10.75 -18.89
CA ASP A 63 -8.39 -11.45 -17.60
C ASP A 63 -8.86 -10.59 -16.42
N LEU A 64 -8.73 -9.27 -16.49
CA LEU A 64 -9.26 -8.39 -15.46
C LEU A 64 -10.81 -8.41 -15.44
N GLU A 65 -11.44 -8.48 -16.60
CA GLU A 65 -12.89 -8.63 -16.69
C GLU A 65 -13.34 -10.01 -16.17
N PHE A 66 -12.63 -11.08 -16.52
CA PHE A 66 -12.88 -12.42 -15.97
C PHE A 66 -12.81 -12.39 -14.44
N LEU A 67 -11.74 -11.83 -13.88
CA LEU A 67 -11.56 -11.72 -12.43
C LEU A 67 -12.63 -10.85 -11.78
N SER A 68 -13.13 -9.80 -12.46
CA SER A 68 -14.22 -8.95 -11.96
C SER A 68 -15.53 -9.70 -11.75
N LYS A 69 -15.74 -10.77 -12.52
CA LYS A 69 -16.88 -11.68 -12.38
C LYS A 69 -16.61 -12.72 -11.31
N LEU A 70 -15.41 -13.29 -11.31
CA LEU A 70 -14.99 -14.33 -10.36
C LEU A 70 -15.01 -13.85 -8.91
N VAL A 71 -14.61 -12.62 -8.60
CA VAL A 71 -14.63 -12.08 -7.22
C VAL A 71 -16.05 -11.98 -6.62
N LYS A 72 -17.08 -12.25 -7.43
CA LYS A 72 -18.49 -12.31 -7.01
C LYS A 72 -18.97 -13.76 -6.87
N ASP A 73 -18.13 -14.74 -7.19
CA ASP A 73 -18.44 -16.17 -7.09
C ASP A 73 -18.00 -16.71 -5.72
N PRO A 74 -18.86 -17.46 -5.01
CA PRO A 74 -18.51 -18.05 -3.71
C PRO A 74 -17.31 -19.01 -3.75
N SER A 75 -16.98 -19.57 -4.90
CA SER A 75 -15.84 -20.49 -5.07
C SER A 75 -14.51 -19.77 -5.34
N ALA A 76 -14.50 -18.43 -5.40
CA ALA A 76 -13.30 -17.66 -5.69
C ALA A 76 -12.18 -17.94 -4.69
N ASN A 77 -11.01 -18.33 -5.19
CA ASN A 77 -9.78 -18.53 -4.43
C ASN A 77 -8.63 -17.94 -5.27
N ILE A 78 -8.26 -16.70 -4.97
CA ILE A 78 -7.43 -15.88 -5.85
C ILE A 78 -6.20 -15.39 -5.08
N ILE A 79 -5.01 -15.66 -5.61
CA ILE A 79 -3.76 -15.06 -5.17
C ILE A 79 -3.42 -13.92 -6.13
N LYS A 80 -3.49 -12.69 -5.61
CA LYS A 80 -3.21 -11.47 -6.37
C LYS A 80 -1.82 -10.93 -6.02
N LEU A 81 -0.94 -10.92 -7.01
CA LEU A 81 0.39 -10.33 -6.90
C LEU A 81 0.36 -8.81 -7.12
N PRO A 82 1.41 -8.09 -6.67
CA PRO A 82 1.58 -6.67 -6.99
C PRO A 82 1.60 -6.43 -8.50
N ASN A 83 0.97 -5.35 -8.95
CA ASN A 83 0.91 -4.96 -10.35
C ASN A 83 1.24 -3.47 -10.51
N ILE A 84 1.66 -3.07 -11.71
CA ILE A 84 1.94 -1.67 -12.03
C ILE A 84 0.65 -0.85 -11.97
N SER A 85 0.69 0.21 -11.15
CA SER A 85 -0.27 1.32 -11.18
C SER A 85 0.30 2.41 -12.08
N ALA A 86 0.02 2.30 -13.39
CA ALA A 86 0.73 3.02 -14.42
C ALA A 86 0.51 4.54 -14.38
N SER A 87 1.60 5.30 -14.26
CA SER A 87 1.62 6.72 -14.61
C SER A 87 1.56 6.91 -16.14
N ILE A 88 1.24 8.11 -16.62
CA ILE A 88 1.24 8.41 -18.07
C ILE A 88 2.60 8.11 -18.72
N PRO A 89 3.76 8.51 -18.14
CA PRO A 89 5.06 8.13 -18.68
C PRO A 89 5.28 6.61 -18.77
N GLN A 90 4.90 5.85 -17.76
CA GLN A 90 5.00 4.38 -17.77
C GLN A 90 4.08 3.77 -18.84
N LEU A 91 2.84 4.26 -18.94
CA LEU A 91 1.89 3.82 -19.97
C LEU A 91 2.45 4.04 -21.38
N LYS A 92 3.01 5.22 -21.66
CA LYS A 92 3.64 5.54 -22.95
C LYS A 92 4.84 4.64 -23.25
N LYS A 93 5.69 4.35 -22.25
CA LYS A 93 6.81 3.42 -22.43
C LYS A 93 6.31 2.00 -22.77
N ALA A 94 5.25 1.54 -22.10
CA ALA A 94 4.65 0.24 -22.41
C ALA A 94 4.06 0.20 -23.83
N ILE A 95 3.37 1.26 -24.25
CA ILE A 95 2.83 1.38 -25.63
C ILE A 95 3.98 1.31 -26.65
N ASN A 96 5.04 2.11 -26.47
CA ASN A 96 6.18 2.13 -27.37
C ASN A 96 6.87 0.76 -27.45
N GLU A 97 7.05 0.07 -26.34
CA GLU A 97 7.61 -1.28 -26.32
C GLU A 97 6.71 -2.27 -27.09
N LEU A 98 5.41 -2.24 -26.86
CA LEU A 98 4.48 -3.11 -27.59
C LEU A 98 4.48 -2.82 -29.10
N GLN A 99 4.51 -1.55 -29.50
CA GLN A 99 4.60 -1.14 -30.90
C GLN A 99 5.91 -1.62 -31.53
N SER A 100 7.06 -1.52 -30.85
CA SER A 100 8.35 -2.03 -31.31
C SER A 100 8.35 -3.54 -31.51
N LYS A 101 7.49 -4.27 -30.81
CA LYS A 101 7.23 -5.71 -30.96
C LYS A 101 6.18 -6.04 -32.03
N GLY A 102 5.71 -5.06 -32.80
CA GLY A 102 4.82 -5.23 -33.93
C GLY A 102 3.31 -5.17 -33.59
N PHE A 103 2.93 -4.84 -32.34
CA PHE A 103 1.51 -4.66 -31.98
C PHE A 103 0.97 -3.33 -32.51
N LYS A 104 -0.07 -3.39 -33.33
CA LYS A 104 -0.70 -2.21 -33.95
C LYS A 104 -1.69 -1.55 -32.97
N ILE A 105 -1.19 -0.96 -31.90
CA ILE A 105 -2.00 -0.22 -30.92
C ILE A 105 -1.79 1.30 -31.11
N PRO A 106 -2.81 2.15 -30.83
CA PRO A 106 -2.69 3.59 -30.99
C PRO A 106 -1.79 4.21 -29.91
N ASN A 107 -1.22 5.38 -30.22
CA ASN A 107 -0.50 6.19 -29.22
C ASN A 107 -1.47 6.76 -28.17
N TYR A 108 -0.98 7.03 -26.97
CA TYR A 108 -1.72 7.80 -25.96
C TYR A 108 -1.81 9.28 -26.39
N PRO A 109 -3.00 9.85 -26.64
CA PRO A 109 -3.13 11.25 -27.03
C PRO A 109 -3.14 12.16 -25.80
N ASP A 110 -2.07 12.95 -25.61
CA ASP A 110 -1.99 13.91 -24.51
C ASP A 110 -3.04 15.01 -24.65
N LYS A 111 -3.17 15.55 -25.85
CA LYS A 111 -4.14 16.60 -26.23
C LYS A 111 -4.93 16.10 -27.42
N PRO A 112 -6.06 15.42 -27.18
CA PRO A 112 -6.90 14.90 -28.26
C PRO A 112 -7.45 16.05 -29.11
N THR A 113 -7.38 15.89 -30.44
CA THR A 113 -7.78 16.88 -31.42
C THR A 113 -9.04 16.51 -32.18
N ASP A 114 -9.47 15.24 -32.06
CA ASP A 114 -10.66 14.68 -32.71
C ASP A 114 -11.38 13.66 -31.80
N GLU A 115 -12.56 13.24 -32.20
CA GLU A 115 -13.41 12.32 -31.45
C GLU A 115 -12.76 10.93 -31.26
N ASN A 116 -12.05 10.42 -32.26
CA ASN A 116 -11.35 9.14 -32.16
C ASN A 116 -10.24 9.19 -31.12
N GLN A 117 -9.46 10.27 -31.07
CA GLN A 117 -8.44 10.47 -30.04
C GLN A 117 -9.04 10.64 -28.64
N LEU A 118 -10.22 11.26 -28.51
CA LEU A 118 -10.97 11.31 -27.25
C LEU A 118 -11.36 9.91 -26.76
N ILE A 119 -11.86 9.06 -27.68
CA ILE A 119 -12.19 7.66 -27.39
C ILE A 119 -10.94 6.89 -26.95
N ILE A 120 -9.86 6.95 -27.73
CA ILE A 120 -8.58 6.29 -27.40
C ILE A 120 -8.07 6.73 -26.02
N LYS A 121 -8.10 8.04 -25.74
CA LYS A 121 -7.72 8.58 -24.45
C LYS A 121 -8.58 8.01 -23.32
N SER A 122 -9.90 7.97 -23.51
CA SER A 122 -10.84 7.43 -22.51
C SER A 122 -10.58 5.96 -22.20
N ILE A 123 -10.17 5.18 -23.21
CA ILE A 123 -9.81 3.77 -23.08
C ILE A 123 -8.52 3.63 -22.24
N TYR A 124 -7.45 4.34 -22.59
CA TYR A 124 -6.21 4.33 -21.81
C TYR A 124 -6.38 4.87 -20.39
N ASP A 125 -7.27 5.83 -20.21
CA ASP A 125 -7.55 6.40 -18.89
C ASP A 125 -8.18 5.38 -17.91
N LYS A 126 -8.80 4.31 -18.43
CA LYS A 126 -9.27 3.18 -17.62
C LYS A 126 -8.15 2.19 -17.23
N ILE A 127 -7.04 2.19 -17.97
CA ILE A 127 -5.90 1.30 -17.74
C ILE A 127 -4.87 1.93 -16.80
N LYS A 128 -4.72 3.26 -16.84
CA LYS A 128 -3.76 3.99 -16.01
C LYS A 128 -4.15 3.99 -14.52
N GLY A 129 -3.18 4.25 -13.66
CA GLY A 129 -3.40 4.34 -12.22
C GLY A 129 -3.79 3.01 -11.60
N SER A 130 -4.54 3.05 -10.51
CA SER A 130 -5.00 1.87 -9.78
C SER A 130 -6.20 1.21 -10.45
N ALA A 131 -6.02 0.63 -11.62
CA ALA A 131 -7.10 0.01 -12.40
C ALA A 131 -7.51 -1.38 -11.86
N VAL A 132 -6.60 -2.13 -11.25
CA VAL A 132 -6.82 -3.53 -10.83
C VAL A 132 -7.47 -3.62 -9.45
N ASN A 133 -6.90 -2.96 -8.45
CA ASN A 133 -7.35 -3.08 -7.06
C ASN A 133 -8.85 -2.74 -6.86
N PRO A 134 -9.39 -1.65 -7.42
CA PRO A 134 -10.82 -1.33 -7.26
C PRO A 134 -11.77 -2.38 -7.85
N VAL A 135 -11.29 -3.18 -8.80
CA VAL A 135 -12.07 -4.26 -9.44
C VAL A 135 -12.09 -5.51 -8.57
N LEU A 136 -10.96 -5.86 -7.95
CA LEU A 136 -10.80 -7.11 -7.23
C LEU A 136 -11.20 -7.03 -5.75
N ARG A 137 -11.16 -5.84 -5.13
CA ARG A 137 -11.47 -5.65 -3.71
C ARG A 137 -12.97 -5.61 -3.43
N GLU A 138 -13.66 -6.72 -3.68
CA GLU A 138 -15.08 -6.93 -3.40
C GLU A 138 -15.33 -7.50 -1.99
N GLY A 139 -14.47 -7.17 -1.04
CA GLY A 139 -14.56 -7.55 0.37
C GLY A 139 -13.78 -6.57 1.26
N ASN A 140 -13.98 -6.69 2.56
CA ASN A 140 -13.23 -5.94 3.56
C ASN A 140 -11.89 -6.61 3.85
N SER A 141 -10.91 -5.85 4.33
CA SER A 141 -9.58 -6.43 4.59
C SER A 141 -9.52 -7.13 5.94
N ASP A 142 -8.81 -8.25 5.99
CA ASP A 142 -8.43 -8.99 7.19
C ASP A 142 -6.92 -9.21 7.15
N ARG A 143 -6.18 -8.41 7.91
CA ARG A 143 -4.72 -8.49 7.98
C ARG A 143 -4.29 -9.16 9.26
N ARG A 144 -3.43 -10.18 9.12
CA ARG A 144 -2.96 -11.03 10.22
C ARG A 144 -1.45 -11.18 10.18
N VAL A 145 -0.86 -11.40 11.35
CA VAL A 145 0.52 -11.90 11.44
C VAL A 145 0.46 -13.42 11.26
N PRO A 146 1.12 -13.98 10.24
CA PRO A 146 1.21 -15.44 10.07
C PRO A 146 1.97 -16.09 11.23
N GLU A 147 1.56 -17.30 11.61
CA GLU A 147 2.19 -18.02 12.72
C GLU A 147 3.69 -18.25 12.50
N ALA A 148 4.08 -18.68 11.30
CA ALA A 148 5.49 -18.86 10.92
C ALA A 148 6.32 -17.60 11.15
N ILE A 149 5.77 -16.43 10.81
CA ILE A 149 6.44 -15.14 11.02
C ILE A 149 6.53 -14.81 12.51
N LYS A 150 5.44 -15.02 13.26
CA LYS A 150 5.44 -14.78 14.72
C LYS A 150 6.47 -15.64 15.44
N ASN A 151 6.56 -16.93 15.12
CA ASN A 151 7.53 -17.85 15.68
C ASN A 151 8.97 -17.46 15.33
N PHE A 152 9.19 -17.04 14.08
CA PHE A 152 10.50 -16.54 13.66
C PHE A 152 10.91 -15.28 14.45
N ILE A 153 10.03 -14.30 14.61
CA ILE A 153 10.31 -13.06 15.36
C ILE A 153 10.58 -13.32 16.84
N LYS A 154 9.83 -14.24 17.47
CA LYS A 154 10.11 -14.65 18.87
C LYS A 154 11.55 -15.12 19.06
N SER A 155 12.09 -15.83 18.07
CA SER A 155 13.45 -16.37 18.10
C SER A 155 14.51 -15.39 17.55
N ASN A 156 14.09 -14.42 16.74
CA ASN A 156 14.97 -13.46 16.04
C ASN A 156 14.38 -12.04 16.11
N PRO A 157 14.22 -11.46 17.32
CA PRO A 157 13.60 -10.15 17.46
C PRO A 157 14.49 -9.06 16.86
N HIS A 158 13.88 -8.13 16.14
CA HIS A 158 14.56 -6.90 15.74
C HIS A 158 14.62 -5.93 16.91
N LYS A 159 15.58 -5.02 16.86
CA LYS A 159 15.76 -4.00 17.91
C LYS A 159 14.85 -2.81 17.66
N LEU A 160 14.26 -2.31 18.74
CA LEU A 160 13.60 -1.01 18.81
C LEU A 160 14.50 -0.05 19.60
N GLY A 161 14.45 1.25 19.29
CA GLY A 161 15.17 2.27 20.00
C GLY A 161 14.61 2.44 21.42
N THR A 162 15.50 2.62 22.39
CA THR A 162 15.13 2.81 23.80
C THR A 162 14.48 4.18 24.02
N TRP A 163 13.28 4.19 24.57
CA TRP A 163 12.53 5.39 24.84
C TRP A 163 12.93 6.06 26.15
N ASN A 164 13.00 7.39 26.11
CA ASN A 164 13.27 8.20 27.28
C ASN A 164 12.01 9.00 27.67
N SER A 165 11.61 8.92 28.92
CA SER A 165 10.43 9.66 29.43
C SER A 165 10.59 11.19 29.33
N LYS A 166 11.83 11.69 29.22
CA LYS A 166 12.13 13.11 29.02
C LYS A 166 12.21 13.53 27.55
N SER A 167 11.99 12.61 26.59
CA SER A 167 11.97 12.95 25.17
C SER A 167 10.94 14.04 24.89
N LYS A 168 11.35 15.05 24.12
CA LYS A 168 10.49 16.15 23.68
C LYS A 168 9.70 15.82 22.43
N THR A 169 9.94 14.66 21.82
CA THR A 169 9.24 14.23 20.59
C THR A 169 7.73 14.22 20.80
N HIS A 170 6.99 14.79 19.88
CA HIS A 170 5.52 14.79 19.87
C HIS A 170 4.98 15.04 18.47
N VAL A 171 3.69 14.80 18.31
CA VAL A 171 2.93 15.13 17.10
C VAL A 171 2.30 16.51 17.25
N SER A 172 2.31 17.30 16.19
CA SER A 172 1.50 18.51 16.06
C SER A 172 0.56 18.41 14.88
N SER A 173 -0.71 18.76 15.08
CA SER A 173 -1.74 18.79 14.05
C SER A 173 -2.62 20.03 14.18
N MET A 174 -3.35 20.36 13.10
CA MET A 174 -4.26 21.51 13.12
C MET A 174 -5.44 21.25 14.10
N ASN A 175 -5.86 22.31 14.77
CA ASN A 175 -7.03 22.27 15.66
C ASN A 175 -8.30 22.80 14.98
N ILE A 176 -8.13 23.58 13.91
CA ILE A 176 -9.18 24.19 13.10
C ILE A 176 -8.76 24.19 11.64
N GLY A 177 -9.73 24.17 10.74
CA GLY A 177 -9.47 24.36 9.31
C GLY A 177 -8.91 23.15 8.57
N ASP A 178 -8.65 22.03 9.23
CA ASP A 178 -8.27 20.76 8.60
C ASP A 178 -9.49 19.92 8.18
N PHE A 179 -9.24 18.82 7.48
CA PHE A 179 -10.32 17.98 6.98
C PHE A 179 -11.23 17.43 8.07
N ARG A 180 -10.69 17.02 9.23
CA ARG A 180 -11.50 16.48 10.32
C ARG A 180 -12.43 17.54 10.92
N ASN A 181 -11.94 18.73 11.13
CA ASN A 181 -12.70 19.80 11.78
C ASN A 181 -13.77 20.42 10.87
N ASN A 182 -13.56 20.41 9.56
CA ASN A 182 -14.50 20.92 8.55
C ASN A 182 -15.45 19.82 8.01
N GLU A 183 -15.35 18.59 8.50
CA GLU A 183 -16.12 17.45 7.97
C GLU A 183 -17.61 17.56 8.32
N LYS A 184 -18.44 17.41 7.29
CA LYS A 184 -19.89 17.22 7.40
C LYS A 184 -20.25 15.87 6.83
N SER A 185 -21.16 15.13 7.45
CA SER A 185 -21.55 13.79 7.01
C SER A 185 -23.03 13.52 7.23
N LEU A 186 -23.59 12.69 6.36
CA LEU A 186 -24.93 12.15 6.50
C LEU A 186 -25.04 10.72 5.97
N THR A 187 -26.05 10.00 6.42
CA THR A 187 -26.46 8.71 5.87
C THR A 187 -27.68 8.91 4.97
N SER A 188 -27.67 8.36 3.75
CA SER A 188 -28.78 8.48 2.80
C SER A 188 -30.01 7.68 3.25
N ASP A 189 -31.16 8.26 3.10
CA ASP A 189 -32.46 7.59 3.30
C ASP A 189 -33.06 7.02 1.99
N LYS A 190 -32.52 7.43 0.83
CA LYS A 190 -32.98 7.03 -0.50
C LYS A 190 -31.83 6.83 -1.49
N HIS A 191 -32.16 6.30 -2.66
CA HIS A 191 -31.24 6.25 -3.79
C HIS A 191 -31.41 7.51 -4.65
N GLU A 192 -30.29 8.22 -4.92
CA GLU A 192 -30.32 9.46 -5.69
C GLU A 192 -28.99 9.74 -6.42
N LEU A 193 -29.02 10.71 -7.31
CA LEU A 193 -27.81 11.22 -7.99
C LEU A 193 -27.42 12.57 -7.37
N LEU A 194 -26.13 12.74 -7.12
CA LEU A 194 -25.54 13.94 -6.57
C LEU A 194 -24.65 14.63 -7.58
N ASN A 195 -24.57 15.95 -7.48
CA ASN A 195 -23.64 16.79 -8.21
C ASN A 195 -22.87 17.68 -7.23
N ILE A 196 -21.63 17.98 -7.57
CA ILE A 196 -20.77 18.89 -6.83
C ILE A 196 -20.59 20.16 -7.64
N TYR A 197 -20.96 21.29 -7.08
CA TYR A 197 -20.88 22.61 -7.71
C TYR A 197 -20.03 23.56 -6.87
N HIS A 198 -19.29 24.41 -7.55
CA HIS A 198 -18.70 25.60 -6.94
C HIS A 198 -19.47 26.84 -7.41
N TYR A 199 -19.90 27.67 -6.48
CA TYR A 199 -20.49 28.98 -6.72
C TYR A 199 -19.46 30.03 -6.31
N ASP A 200 -19.03 30.86 -7.22
CA ASP A 200 -18.10 31.95 -6.92
C ASP A 200 -18.80 33.10 -6.19
N SER A 201 -18.04 34.15 -5.82
CA SER A 201 -18.57 35.31 -5.11
C SER A 201 -19.63 36.10 -5.93
N ASN A 202 -19.73 35.87 -7.22
CA ASN A 202 -20.73 36.44 -8.11
C ASN A 202 -21.90 35.49 -8.38
N ASN A 203 -21.99 34.36 -7.65
CA ASN A 203 -22.95 33.25 -7.87
C ASN A 203 -22.82 32.57 -9.25
N ASN A 204 -21.70 32.67 -9.95
CA ASN A 204 -21.47 31.88 -11.14
C ASN A 204 -21.26 30.42 -10.74
N LYS A 205 -22.06 29.53 -11.32
CA LYS A 205 -22.05 28.10 -11.03
C LYS A 205 -21.05 27.38 -11.91
N THR A 206 -20.08 26.69 -11.32
CA THR A 206 -19.13 25.80 -12.00
C THR A 206 -19.36 24.36 -11.55
N ILE A 207 -19.44 23.44 -12.50
CA ILE A 207 -19.58 22.01 -12.22
C ILE A 207 -18.21 21.45 -11.87
N LEU A 208 -18.07 20.86 -10.68
CA LEU A 208 -16.88 20.12 -10.28
C LEU A 208 -17.02 18.62 -10.59
N LYS A 209 -18.19 18.04 -10.33
CA LYS A 209 -18.50 16.64 -10.64
C LYS A 209 -20.00 16.44 -10.74
N GLU A 210 -20.44 15.59 -11.69
CA GLU A 210 -21.85 15.26 -11.89
C GLU A 210 -22.12 13.77 -11.81
N ASN A 211 -23.41 13.45 -11.65
CA ASN A 211 -23.95 12.09 -11.74
C ASN A 211 -23.30 11.09 -10.79
N ILE A 212 -23.03 11.52 -9.55
CA ILE A 212 -22.48 10.67 -8.49
C ILE A 212 -23.62 9.86 -7.90
N THR A 213 -23.56 8.53 -8.04
CA THR A 213 -24.59 7.64 -7.47
C THR A 213 -24.46 7.56 -5.96
N PHE A 214 -25.55 7.86 -5.24
CA PHE A 214 -25.66 7.77 -3.79
C PHE A 214 -26.75 6.78 -3.42
N HIS A 215 -26.35 5.63 -2.87
CA HIS A 215 -27.26 4.54 -2.55
C HIS A 215 -27.90 4.73 -1.17
N LYS A 216 -29.14 4.23 -0.99
CA LYS A 216 -29.81 4.21 0.31
C LYS A 216 -28.91 3.52 1.37
N GLY A 217 -28.80 4.12 2.55
CA GLY A 217 -27.99 3.66 3.66
C GLY A 217 -26.49 3.93 3.52
N ALA A 218 -26.02 4.44 2.39
CA ALA A 218 -24.63 4.86 2.24
C ALA A 218 -24.33 6.10 3.07
N ILE A 219 -23.11 6.21 3.54
CA ILE A 219 -22.60 7.41 4.21
C ILE A 219 -21.85 8.24 3.19
N ILE A 220 -22.11 9.53 3.19
CA ILE A 220 -21.35 10.54 2.47
C ILE A 220 -20.73 11.50 3.46
N ASP A 221 -19.47 11.86 3.25
CA ASP A 221 -18.82 12.96 3.95
C ASP A 221 -18.18 13.93 2.96
N CYS A 222 -18.16 15.20 3.35
CA CYS A 222 -17.56 16.29 2.62
C CYS A 222 -16.72 17.12 3.58
N SER A 223 -15.56 17.57 3.12
CA SER A 223 -14.68 18.37 3.95
C SER A 223 -13.74 19.24 3.11
N TYR A 224 -13.03 20.16 3.77
CA TYR A 224 -11.97 20.93 3.13
C TYR A 224 -10.83 21.27 4.09
N MET A 225 -9.64 21.43 3.53
CA MET A 225 -8.46 21.98 4.20
C MET A 225 -8.39 23.47 3.86
N SER A 226 -8.46 24.30 4.88
CA SER A 226 -8.23 25.75 4.73
C SER A 226 -6.74 26.03 4.57
N ILE A 227 -6.36 26.60 3.45
CA ILE A 227 -4.94 26.91 3.17
C ILE A 227 -4.44 28.04 4.07
N ALA A 228 -5.28 29.00 4.40
CA ALA A 228 -4.91 30.07 5.32
C ALA A 228 -4.57 29.51 6.72
N GLU A 229 -5.43 28.63 7.25
CA GLU A 229 -5.19 28.00 8.56
C GLU A 229 -4.00 27.04 8.52
N LEU A 230 -3.80 26.32 7.42
CA LEU A 230 -2.61 25.48 7.22
C LEU A 230 -1.32 26.32 7.27
N GLN A 231 -1.28 27.46 6.57
CA GLN A 231 -0.10 28.31 6.55
C GLN A 231 0.18 28.91 7.93
N ASN A 232 -0.86 29.38 8.63
CA ASN A 232 -0.75 29.88 10.01
C ASN A 232 -0.23 28.80 10.96
N PHE A 233 -0.75 27.58 10.84
CA PHE A 233 -0.29 26.42 11.62
C PHE A 233 1.19 26.15 11.36
N VAL A 234 1.61 26.01 10.10
CA VAL A 234 3.00 25.72 9.73
C VAL A 234 3.95 26.81 10.23
N GLU A 235 3.60 28.10 10.07
CA GLU A 235 4.42 29.20 10.57
C GLU A 235 4.63 29.14 12.09
N LYS A 236 3.58 28.82 12.84
CA LYS A 236 3.66 28.61 14.28
C LYS A 236 4.59 27.45 14.64
N GLU A 237 4.45 26.32 13.91
CA GLU A 237 5.23 25.12 14.18
C GLU A 237 6.72 25.28 13.83
N ILE A 238 7.07 26.03 12.79
CA ILE A 238 8.43 26.41 12.44
C ILE A 238 9.06 27.22 13.59
N LYS A 239 8.37 28.25 14.09
CA LYS A 239 8.83 29.09 15.22
C LYS A 239 9.04 28.25 16.49
N ASP A 240 8.11 27.33 16.77
CA ASP A 240 8.17 26.49 17.95
C ASP A 240 9.30 25.45 17.87
N CYS A 241 9.50 24.79 16.73
CA CYS A 241 10.62 23.87 16.50
C CYS A 241 11.98 24.58 16.71
N LYS A 242 12.14 25.78 16.15
CA LYS A 242 13.35 26.57 16.31
C LYS A 242 13.60 26.94 17.79
N LYS A 243 12.57 27.44 18.48
CA LYS A 243 12.65 27.83 19.91
C LYS A 243 13.03 26.66 20.82
N ASN A 244 12.48 25.48 20.57
CA ASN A 244 12.64 24.29 21.41
C ASN A 244 13.77 23.36 20.94
N ASN A 245 14.48 23.72 19.88
CA ASN A 245 15.55 22.92 19.26
C ASN A 245 15.10 21.49 18.91
N LEU A 246 13.93 21.40 18.23
CA LEU A 246 13.35 20.17 17.72
C LEU A 246 13.53 20.07 16.20
N LEU A 247 13.66 18.86 15.68
CA LEU A 247 13.58 18.63 14.25
C LEU A 247 12.15 18.88 13.77
N PHE A 248 12.00 19.68 12.72
CA PHE A 248 10.75 19.80 11.97
C PHE A 248 10.66 18.61 11.01
N SER A 249 9.63 17.78 11.12
CA SER A 249 9.43 16.62 10.25
C SER A 249 7.99 16.58 9.75
N LEU A 250 7.81 16.74 8.44
CA LEU A 250 6.49 16.69 7.78
C LEU A 250 6.12 15.23 7.46
N HIS A 251 4.87 14.85 7.74
CA HIS A 251 4.34 13.52 7.44
C HIS A 251 2.97 13.62 6.81
N LEU A 252 2.81 13.06 5.59
CA LEU A 252 1.60 13.15 4.77
C LEU A 252 1.26 11.78 4.13
N LYS A 253 0.04 11.63 3.66
CA LYS A 253 -0.44 10.44 2.92
C LYS A 253 -0.28 10.60 1.39
N ALA A 254 0.80 11.21 0.92
CA ALA A 254 0.98 11.63 -0.47
C ALA A 254 0.97 10.48 -1.51
N SER A 255 1.14 9.24 -1.10
CA SER A 255 1.09 8.07 -2.01
C SER A 255 -0.32 7.75 -2.51
N MET A 256 -1.35 7.94 -1.68
CA MET A 256 -2.76 7.70 -2.02
C MET A 256 -3.53 8.99 -2.27
N MET A 257 -3.30 10.02 -1.45
CA MET A 257 -3.93 11.34 -1.55
C MET A 257 -3.21 12.21 -2.59
N LYS A 258 -3.18 11.75 -3.83
CA LYS A 258 -2.37 12.33 -4.93
C LYS A 258 -2.77 13.74 -5.36
N VAL A 259 -3.90 14.26 -4.91
CA VAL A 259 -4.32 15.64 -5.17
C VAL A 259 -4.08 16.51 -3.94
N SER A 260 -4.67 16.16 -2.78
CA SER A 260 -4.62 16.98 -1.57
C SER A 260 -3.21 17.12 -1.00
N ASP A 261 -2.52 15.99 -0.81
CA ASP A 261 -1.30 15.98 -0.01
C ASP A 261 -0.07 16.62 -0.71
N PRO A 262 0.12 16.49 -2.03
CA PRO A 262 1.14 17.29 -2.72
C PRO A 262 0.90 18.81 -2.66
N ILE A 263 -0.37 19.24 -2.65
CA ILE A 263 -0.72 20.67 -2.50
C ILE A 263 -0.39 21.12 -1.07
N ILE A 264 -0.77 20.34 -0.04
CA ILE A 264 -0.40 20.60 1.36
C ILE A 264 1.12 20.68 1.49
N PHE A 265 1.85 19.73 0.92
CA PHE A 265 3.30 19.71 0.90
C PHE A 265 3.89 21.00 0.30
N GLY A 266 3.40 21.42 -0.86
CA GLY A 266 3.81 22.66 -1.52
C GLY A 266 3.54 23.89 -0.66
N HIS A 267 2.43 23.94 0.10
CA HIS A 267 2.14 25.05 1.01
C HIS A 267 3.07 25.07 2.23
N VAL A 268 3.46 23.91 2.76
CA VAL A 268 4.47 23.83 3.82
C VAL A 268 5.80 24.41 3.33
N LEU A 269 6.24 24.05 2.12
CA LEU A 269 7.45 24.64 1.52
C LEU A 269 7.32 26.15 1.29
N LYS A 270 6.16 26.64 0.84
CA LYS A 270 5.91 28.08 0.65
C LYS A 270 6.06 28.87 1.94
N VAL A 271 5.66 28.29 3.07
CA VAL A 271 5.80 28.94 4.39
C VAL A 271 7.24 28.87 4.86
N PHE A 272 7.88 27.70 4.72
CA PHE A 272 9.26 27.50 5.21
C PHE A 272 10.28 28.36 4.45
N PHE A 273 10.14 28.48 3.13
CA PHE A 273 11.04 29.20 2.24
C PHE A 273 10.46 30.56 1.79
N LYS A 274 9.62 31.19 2.61
CA LYS A 274 8.85 32.38 2.23
C LYS A 274 9.72 33.50 1.66
N ASN A 275 10.80 33.88 2.39
CA ASN A 275 11.63 35.00 1.98
C ASN A 275 12.38 34.71 0.66
N PHE A 276 12.92 33.51 0.52
CA PHE A 276 13.56 33.05 -0.71
C PHE A 276 12.59 33.11 -1.90
N LEU A 277 11.36 32.61 -1.71
CA LEU A 277 10.34 32.57 -2.77
C LEU A 277 9.85 33.93 -3.18
N GLU A 278 9.64 34.85 -2.22
CA GLU A 278 9.24 36.22 -2.48
C GLU A 278 10.35 37.00 -3.21
N LYS A 279 11.60 36.89 -2.76
CA LYS A 279 12.77 37.56 -3.38
C LYS A 279 13.00 37.10 -4.82
N ASN A 280 12.77 35.82 -5.11
CA ASN A 280 13.08 35.20 -6.40
C ASN A 280 11.82 34.89 -7.24
N ALA A 281 10.66 35.48 -6.91
CA ALA A 281 9.36 35.13 -7.49
C ALA A 281 9.33 35.17 -9.03
N LYS A 282 10.01 36.14 -9.66
CA LYS A 282 10.05 36.26 -11.13
C LYS A 282 10.78 35.08 -11.77
N ILE A 283 12.02 34.84 -11.35
CA ILE A 283 12.85 33.76 -11.92
C ILE A 283 12.23 32.37 -11.70
N LEU A 284 11.67 32.12 -10.50
CA LEU A 284 11.02 30.86 -10.20
C LEU A 284 9.76 30.61 -11.03
N LYS A 285 9.02 31.67 -11.35
CA LYS A 285 7.88 31.65 -12.27
C LYS A 285 8.32 31.33 -13.70
N ASP A 286 9.36 32.03 -14.20
CA ASP A 286 9.90 31.81 -15.55
C ASP A 286 10.42 30.40 -15.74
N LEU A 287 10.99 29.81 -14.70
CA LEU A 287 11.42 28.38 -14.64
C LEU A 287 10.28 27.38 -14.49
N ASN A 288 9.05 27.83 -14.28
CA ASN A 288 7.90 26.98 -13.99
C ASN A 288 8.15 26.02 -12.81
N VAL A 289 8.69 26.53 -11.69
CA VAL A 289 8.91 25.73 -10.48
C VAL A 289 7.59 25.29 -9.88
N ASN A 290 7.48 24.00 -9.57
CA ASN A 290 6.31 23.40 -8.91
C ASN A 290 6.68 22.84 -7.52
N LEU A 291 6.41 23.58 -6.47
CA LEU A 291 6.70 23.18 -5.09
C LEU A 291 5.85 21.99 -4.61
N ASN A 292 4.73 21.69 -5.27
CA ASN A 292 3.95 20.48 -4.97
C ASN A 292 4.72 19.20 -5.33
N SER A 293 5.79 19.31 -6.13
CA SER A 293 6.72 18.22 -6.44
C SER A 293 7.97 18.20 -5.54
N GLY A 294 8.09 19.15 -4.61
CA GLY A 294 9.18 19.24 -3.65
C GLY A 294 10.40 20.02 -4.15
N LEU A 295 11.43 20.08 -3.28
CA LEU A 295 12.69 20.76 -3.60
C LEU A 295 13.45 20.11 -4.76
N SER A 296 13.21 18.83 -5.04
CA SER A 296 13.81 18.14 -6.20
C SER A 296 13.48 18.88 -7.51
N ASN A 297 12.23 19.31 -7.67
CA ASN A 297 11.82 20.10 -8.84
C ASN A 297 12.48 21.48 -8.85
N LEU A 298 12.59 22.15 -7.70
CA LEU A 298 13.30 23.40 -7.58
C LEU A 298 14.78 23.24 -7.99
N TYR A 299 15.49 22.27 -7.46
CA TYR A 299 16.90 22.00 -7.81
C TYR A 299 17.06 21.64 -9.29
N GLU A 300 16.18 20.78 -9.84
CA GLU A 300 16.18 20.46 -11.26
C GLU A 300 16.10 21.72 -12.14
N LYS A 301 15.20 22.63 -11.82
CA LYS A 301 15.01 23.88 -12.54
C LYS A 301 16.17 24.87 -12.37
N ILE A 302 16.67 25.05 -11.15
CA ILE A 302 17.84 25.87 -10.87
C ILE A 302 19.08 25.37 -11.62
N ASN A 303 19.26 24.07 -11.76
CA ASN A 303 20.39 23.47 -12.48
C ASN A 303 20.41 23.76 -13.99
N THR A 304 19.34 24.31 -14.55
CA THR A 304 19.32 24.76 -15.97
C THR A 304 19.85 26.17 -16.16
N LEU A 305 20.15 26.92 -15.07
CA LEU A 305 20.66 28.28 -15.10
C LEU A 305 22.17 28.32 -15.21
N GLU A 306 22.68 29.50 -15.61
CA GLU A 306 24.10 29.83 -15.56
C GLU A 306 24.66 29.70 -14.15
N GLU A 307 25.92 29.28 -14.00
CA GLU A 307 26.53 28.89 -12.74
C GLU A 307 26.50 29.98 -11.67
N THR A 308 26.65 31.25 -12.06
CA THR A 308 26.57 32.38 -11.12
C THR A 308 25.21 32.52 -10.48
N GLU A 309 24.14 32.47 -11.28
CA GLU A 309 22.77 32.62 -10.80
C GLU A 309 22.32 31.37 -10.04
N LYS A 310 22.71 30.18 -10.52
CA LYS A 310 22.52 28.92 -9.83
C LYS A 310 23.14 28.94 -8.43
N SER A 311 24.41 29.31 -8.32
CA SER A 311 25.14 29.39 -7.04
C SER A 311 24.50 30.38 -6.08
N ARG A 312 24.06 31.53 -6.59
CA ARG A 312 23.32 32.51 -5.79
C ARG A 312 22.03 31.95 -5.21
N LEU A 313 21.19 31.33 -6.04
CA LEU A 313 19.90 30.75 -5.59
C LEU A 313 20.10 29.59 -4.60
N ILE A 314 21.10 28.75 -4.82
CA ILE A 314 21.43 27.66 -3.89
C ILE A 314 21.88 28.22 -2.54
N SER A 315 22.77 29.24 -2.54
CA SER A 315 23.22 29.89 -1.30
C SER A 315 22.05 30.50 -0.53
N GLU A 316 21.17 31.23 -1.21
CA GLU A 316 19.99 31.85 -0.58
C GLU A 316 19.01 30.80 -0.01
N LEU A 317 18.86 29.64 -0.67
CA LEU A 317 18.04 28.53 -0.17
C LEU A 317 18.68 27.89 1.08
N GLU A 318 20.01 27.76 1.10
CA GLU A 318 20.74 27.26 2.26
C GLU A 318 20.64 28.24 3.46
N ASP A 319 20.62 29.54 3.21
CA ASP A 319 20.40 30.56 4.25
C ASP A 319 19.03 30.39 4.91
N GLU A 320 17.97 30.05 4.15
CA GLU A 320 16.64 29.76 4.73
C GLU A 320 16.68 28.52 5.63
N PHE A 321 17.37 27.45 5.22
CA PHE A 321 17.59 26.28 6.10
C PHE A 321 18.34 26.64 7.38
N ASN A 322 19.39 27.47 7.26
CA ASN A 322 20.20 27.86 8.41
C ASN A 322 19.45 28.80 9.36
N ASN A 323 18.53 29.59 8.83
CA ASN A 323 17.69 30.52 9.58
C ASN A 323 16.41 29.85 10.14
N GLY A 324 16.01 28.71 9.61
CA GLY A 324 14.87 27.90 10.08
C GLY A 324 15.20 26.99 11.27
N PRO A 325 14.27 26.11 11.67
CA PRO A 325 14.59 24.96 12.51
C PRO A 325 15.32 23.89 11.68
N ASP A 326 16.06 23.01 12.36
CA ASP A 326 16.56 21.80 11.70
C ASP A 326 15.41 20.98 11.12
N VAL A 327 15.58 20.50 9.88
CA VAL A 327 14.61 19.65 9.18
C VAL A 327 15.10 18.21 9.20
N SER A 328 14.17 17.26 9.37
CA SER A 328 14.53 15.84 9.34
C SER A 328 15.07 15.42 7.97
N MET A 329 16.08 14.55 7.98
CA MET A 329 16.74 14.07 6.78
C MET A 329 16.26 12.67 6.41
N VAL A 330 16.03 12.46 5.12
CA VAL A 330 15.81 11.16 4.50
C VAL A 330 17.16 10.47 4.26
N ASN A 331 18.15 11.25 3.82
CA ASN A 331 19.51 10.81 3.65
C ASN A 331 20.49 11.96 3.93
N SER A 332 21.13 11.94 5.10
CA SER A 332 22.06 12.99 5.52
C SER A 332 23.32 13.05 4.66
N GLU A 333 23.84 11.91 4.20
CA GLU A 333 25.04 11.84 3.37
C GLU A 333 24.84 12.49 1.99
N LYS A 334 23.64 12.36 1.44
CA LYS A 334 23.25 12.96 0.15
C LYS A 334 22.58 14.31 0.29
N ASN A 335 22.49 14.87 1.49
CA ASN A 335 21.77 16.11 1.79
C ASN A 335 20.30 16.09 1.31
N ILE A 336 19.64 14.94 1.37
CA ILE A 336 18.23 14.79 1.01
C ILE A 336 17.39 14.97 2.27
N SER A 337 16.69 16.10 2.33
CA SER A 337 15.78 16.40 3.45
C SER A 337 14.38 15.84 3.24
N ASN A 338 13.59 15.88 4.28
CA ASN A 338 12.15 15.60 4.31
C ASN A 338 11.32 16.49 3.33
N PHE A 339 11.92 17.57 2.80
CA PHE A 339 11.30 18.46 1.81
C PHE A 339 11.64 18.13 0.35
N HIS A 340 12.39 17.06 0.11
CA HIS A 340 12.92 16.76 -1.23
C HIS A 340 11.82 16.40 -2.22
N ILE A 341 11.01 15.36 -1.91
CA ILE A 341 9.83 14.95 -2.68
C ILE A 341 8.70 14.49 -1.76
N PRO A 342 7.42 14.67 -2.14
CA PRO A 342 6.29 14.23 -1.30
C PRO A 342 6.28 12.74 -0.98
N SER A 343 6.83 11.89 -1.84
CA SER A 343 6.91 10.44 -1.60
C SER A 343 7.90 10.04 -0.51
N ASP A 344 8.79 10.93 -0.06
CA ASP A 344 9.72 10.66 1.04
C ASP A 344 9.07 10.82 2.42
N VAL A 345 7.89 11.42 2.49
CA VAL A 345 7.16 11.71 3.73
C VAL A 345 5.89 10.89 3.90
N ILE A 346 5.79 9.74 3.23
CA ILE A 346 4.63 8.84 3.35
C ILE A 346 4.49 8.39 4.80
N ILE A 347 3.43 8.88 5.44
CA ILE A 347 3.19 8.74 6.88
C ILE A 347 3.14 7.28 7.34
N ASP A 348 2.60 6.38 6.51
CA ASP A 348 2.49 4.95 6.83
C ASP A 348 3.85 4.29 7.11
N ALA A 349 4.91 4.81 6.49
CA ALA A 349 6.28 4.33 6.69
C ALA A 349 7.08 5.25 7.63
N SER A 350 6.98 6.57 7.44
CA SER A 350 7.84 7.53 8.14
C SER A 350 7.51 7.65 9.63
N MET A 351 6.24 7.63 10.02
CA MET A 351 5.87 7.69 11.44
C MET A 351 6.22 6.41 12.21
N PRO A 352 5.91 5.19 11.73
CA PRO A 352 6.37 3.97 12.38
C PRO A 352 7.89 3.87 12.45
N ALA A 353 8.63 4.32 11.43
CA ALA A 353 10.09 4.36 11.45
C ALA A 353 10.63 5.30 12.53
N MET A 354 10.04 6.50 12.69
CA MET A 354 10.38 7.43 13.76
C MET A 354 10.11 6.80 15.14
N ILE A 355 8.93 6.19 15.34
CA ILE A 355 8.57 5.54 16.60
C ILE A 355 9.52 4.38 16.91
N LYS A 356 9.86 3.57 15.91
CA LYS A 356 10.85 2.48 16.02
C LYS A 356 12.23 3.00 16.45
N SER A 357 12.59 4.23 16.10
CA SER A 357 13.83 4.91 16.45
C SER A 357 13.69 5.79 17.71
N SER A 358 12.83 5.40 18.66
CA SER A 358 12.54 6.13 19.91
C SER A 358 12.07 7.57 19.72
N GLY A 359 11.33 7.84 18.65
CA GLY A 359 10.80 9.16 18.32
C GLY A 359 11.83 10.11 17.73
N LYS A 360 13.00 9.63 17.36
CA LYS A 360 14.08 10.46 16.81
C LYS A 360 14.23 10.29 15.32
N MET A 361 14.65 11.35 14.65
CA MET A 361 15.05 11.35 13.25
C MET A 361 16.45 11.98 13.11
N TRP A 362 17.04 11.82 11.92
CA TRP A 362 18.38 12.34 11.65
C TRP A 362 18.34 13.82 11.29
N ASP A 363 19.30 14.57 11.81
CA ASP A 363 19.62 15.94 11.38
C ASP A 363 20.57 15.93 10.16
N LYS A 364 20.91 17.12 9.63
CA LYS A 364 21.82 17.29 8.50
C LYS A 364 23.22 16.69 8.75
N LYS A 365 23.63 16.53 10.02
CA LYS A 365 24.92 15.95 10.42
C LYS A 365 24.84 14.43 10.67
N GLY A 366 23.67 13.83 10.50
CA GLY A 366 23.45 12.42 10.77
C GLY A 366 23.26 12.08 12.24
N ASN A 367 23.00 13.04 13.12
CA ASN A 367 22.71 12.81 14.54
C ASN A 367 21.21 12.59 14.75
N LEU A 368 20.87 11.72 15.69
CA LEU A 368 19.49 11.51 16.11
C LEU A 368 19.03 12.60 17.08
N LYS A 369 17.96 13.33 16.73
CA LYS A 369 17.36 14.39 17.55
C LYS A 369 15.88 14.13 17.82
N ASP A 370 15.39 14.64 18.94
CA ASP A 370 13.97 14.70 19.22
C ASP A 370 13.23 15.47 18.14
N THR A 371 12.09 14.95 17.73
CA THR A 371 11.39 15.37 16.50
C THR A 371 9.99 15.86 16.81
N LYS A 372 9.59 16.96 16.19
CA LYS A 372 8.20 17.38 16.11
C LYS A 372 7.61 16.87 14.79
N ALA A 373 6.75 15.88 14.89
CA ALA A 373 6.05 15.34 13.72
C ALA A 373 4.88 16.26 13.34
N ILE A 374 5.00 16.92 12.19
CA ILE A 374 3.98 17.81 11.66
C ILE A 374 3.02 17.00 10.80
N ILE A 375 1.82 16.79 11.31
CA ILE A 375 0.74 16.05 10.65
C ILE A 375 -0.46 16.99 10.55
N PRO A 376 -0.62 17.76 9.47
CA PRO A 376 -1.66 18.78 9.38
C PRO A 376 -3.07 18.26 9.60
N ASP A 377 -3.43 17.10 9.01
CA ASP A 377 -4.75 16.49 9.16
C ASP A 377 -4.87 15.74 10.51
N SER A 378 -5.72 16.22 11.39
CA SER A 378 -5.92 15.64 12.71
C SER A 378 -6.74 14.33 12.71
N SER A 379 -7.23 13.89 11.58
CA SER A 379 -8.05 12.66 11.47
C SER A 379 -7.32 11.41 11.95
N TYR A 380 -6.01 11.36 11.80
CA TYR A 380 -5.18 10.21 12.15
C TYR A 380 -3.97 10.55 13.04
N ALA A 381 -3.71 11.81 13.31
CA ALA A 381 -2.55 12.27 14.09
C ALA A 381 -2.53 11.69 15.51
N SER A 382 -3.71 11.52 16.12
CA SER A 382 -3.86 11.07 17.51
C SER A 382 -3.35 9.65 17.78
N ILE A 383 -3.35 8.75 16.78
CA ILE A 383 -2.83 7.38 16.95
C ILE A 383 -1.32 7.39 17.19
N TYR A 384 -0.60 8.27 16.49
CA TYR A 384 0.85 8.41 16.64
C TYR A 384 1.21 9.13 17.93
N GLN A 385 0.46 10.18 18.32
CA GLN A 385 0.65 10.84 19.60
C GLN A 385 0.44 9.87 20.76
N ALA A 386 -0.65 9.09 20.74
CA ALA A 386 -0.93 8.09 21.77
C ALA A 386 0.20 7.03 21.87
N THR A 387 0.75 6.63 20.73
CA THR A 387 1.86 5.67 20.70
C THR A 387 3.14 6.26 21.30
N ILE A 388 3.47 7.51 20.97
CA ILE A 388 4.62 8.23 21.52
C ILE A 388 4.48 8.39 23.05
N ASP A 389 3.31 8.84 23.51
CA ASP A 389 3.03 9.03 24.95
C ASP A 389 3.13 7.71 25.71
N PHE A 390 2.57 6.64 25.11
CA PHE A 390 2.65 5.30 25.69
C PHE A 390 4.11 4.83 25.82
N CYS A 391 4.91 4.99 24.76
CA CYS A 391 6.32 4.59 24.76
C CYS A 391 7.18 5.43 25.72
N LYS A 392 6.93 6.73 25.83
CA LYS A 392 7.59 7.60 26.83
C LYS A 392 7.32 7.12 28.26
N LYS A 393 6.09 6.69 28.54
CA LYS A 393 5.67 6.25 29.87
C LYS A 393 6.12 4.83 30.19
N ASN A 394 6.06 3.92 29.20
CA ASN A 394 6.16 2.48 29.43
C ASN A 394 7.44 1.86 28.80
N GLY A 395 8.26 2.64 28.12
CA GLY A 395 9.42 2.15 27.34
C GLY A 395 9.01 1.48 26.03
N GLU A 396 10.00 1.04 25.28
CA GLU A 396 9.85 0.33 24.02
C GLU A 396 9.15 -1.02 24.16
N PHE A 397 8.66 -1.54 23.04
CA PHE A 397 8.13 -2.89 22.97
C PHE A 397 9.26 -3.90 22.79
N ASP A 398 9.03 -5.12 23.24
CA ASP A 398 9.85 -6.27 22.90
C ASP A 398 9.13 -7.13 21.86
N PRO A 399 9.63 -7.19 20.62
CA PRO A 399 9.00 -7.98 19.54
C PRO A 399 8.88 -9.48 19.86
N ALA A 400 9.74 -10.01 20.74
CA ALA A 400 9.72 -11.41 21.12
C ALA A 400 8.52 -11.75 22.02
N THR A 401 8.08 -10.82 22.86
CA THR A 401 7.08 -11.06 23.90
C THR A 401 5.75 -10.35 23.68
N MET A 402 5.72 -9.30 22.84
CA MET A 402 4.50 -8.55 22.60
C MET A 402 3.43 -9.36 21.90
N GLY A 403 2.15 -9.03 22.16
CA GLY A 403 1.02 -9.58 21.46
C GLY A 403 0.93 -9.08 20.01
N THR A 404 -0.02 -9.63 19.27
CA THR A 404 -0.29 -9.30 17.86
C THR A 404 -1.49 -8.38 17.75
N VAL A 405 -1.46 -7.42 16.80
CA VAL A 405 -2.62 -6.65 16.39
C VAL A 405 -3.06 -7.10 15.00
N GLN A 406 -4.18 -7.80 14.94
CA GLN A 406 -4.86 -8.07 13.67
C GLN A 406 -5.68 -6.84 13.28
N ASN A 407 -5.93 -6.66 11.97
CA ASN A 407 -6.76 -5.54 11.51
C ASN A 407 -7.89 -6.01 10.60
N VAL A 408 -9.11 -5.62 10.94
CA VAL A 408 -10.29 -5.70 10.08
C VAL A 408 -10.61 -4.30 9.59
N GLY A 409 -10.39 -4.07 8.28
CA GLY A 409 -10.46 -2.74 7.68
C GLY A 409 -11.61 -2.59 6.69
N LEU A 410 -12.36 -1.49 6.83
CA LEU A 410 -13.44 -1.15 5.90
C LEU A 410 -12.88 -0.76 4.53
N MET A 411 -13.13 -1.60 3.52
CA MET A 411 -12.54 -1.46 2.17
C MET A 411 -13.50 -1.84 1.04
N ALA A 412 -14.49 -2.70 1.32
CA ALA A 412 -15.37 -3.27 0.30
C ALA A 412 -16.15 -2.20 -0.47
N LYS A 413 -16.56 -2.55 -1.72
CA LYS A 413 -17.36 -1.67 -2.58
C LYS A 413 -16.75 -0.29 -2.78
N LYS A 414 -15.42 -0.22 -2.86
CA LYS A 414 -14.66 1.02 -3.02
C LYS A 414 -14.94 2.03 -1.90
N ALA A 415 -15.02 1.56 -0.65
CA ALA A 415 -15.08 2.46 0.49
C ALA A 415 -13.92 3.45 0.40
N GLU A 416 -14.26 4.73 0.21
CA GLU A 416 -13.29 5.76 -0.14
C GLU A 416 -12.58 6.28 1.11
N GLU A 417 -11.28 6.46 1.00
CA GLU A 417 -10.50 7.20 1.98
C GLU A 417 -10.48 8.66 1.55
N TYR A 418 -11.08 9.54 2.31
CA TYR A 418 -10.99 10.98 2.14
C TYR A 418 -11.23 11.52 0.71
N GLY A 419 -12.18 11.08 0.00
CA GLY A 419 -12.39 11.55 -1.34
C GLY A 419 -11.39 10.96 -2.33
N SER A 420 -11.90 10.31 -3.33
CA SER A 420 -11.11 9.82 -4.46
C SER A 420 -10.59 11.00 -5.28
N HIS A 421 -9.62 10.72 -6.15
CA HIS A 421 -9.00 11.74 -7.01
C HIS A 421 -9.98 12.50 -7.91
N ASP A 422 -11.14 11.91 -8.20
CA ASP A 422 -12.19 12.48 -9.02
C ASP A 422 -13.22 13.31 -8.21
N LYS A 423 -13.07 13.36 -6.88
CA LYS A 423 -13.89 14.14 -5.94
C LYS A 423 -13.05 14.96 -4.97
N THR A 424 -11.80 15.27 -5.35
CA THR A 424 -10.90 16.15 -4.61
C THR A 424 -10.46 17.30 -5.52
N PHE A 425 -10.65 18.53 -5.08
CA PHE A 425 -10.47 19.73 -5.90
C PHE A 425 -9.70 20.83 -5.16
N GLU A 426 -8.72 21.42 -5.82
CA GLU A 426 -8.17 22.70 -5.42
C GLU A 426 -9.10 23.83 -5.90
N ILE A 427 -9.57 24.65 -4.99
CA ILE A 427 -10.54 25.72 -5.27
C ILE A 427 -9.88 26.87 -6.05
N LYS A 428 -10.49 27.24 -7.16
CA LYS A 428 -9.94 28.25 -8.07
C LYS A 428 -10.30 29.67 -7.70
N ASN A 429 -11.49 29.88 -7.11
CA ASN A 429 -12.01 31.19 -6.75
C ASN A 429 -12.69 31.13 -5.39
N ASN A 430 -12.77 32.26 -4.68
CA ASN A 430 -13.55 32.37 -3.45
C ASN A 430 -15.03 32.11 -3.73
N GLY A 431 -15.73 31.52 -2.75
CA GLY A 431 -17.15 31.21 -2.88
C GLY A 431 -17.58 30.05 -1.98
N LYS A 432 -18.46 29.21 -2.50
CA LYS A 432 -18.95 28.03 -1.75
C LYS A 432 -18.99 26.79 -2.62
N VAL A 433 -18.69 25.64 -2.05
CA VAL A 433 -18.93 24.34 -2.66
C VAL A 433 -20.20 23.74 -2.08
N CYS A 434 -21.11 23.37 -2.98
CA CYS A 434 -22.38 22.71 -2.64
C CYS A 434 -22.43 21.30 -3.21
N VAL A 435 -22.95 20.35 -2.44
CA VAL A 435 -23.37 19.06 -2.92
C VAL A 435 -24.89 19.07 -3.04
N GLU A 436 -25.38 18.89 -4.26
CA GLU A 436 -26.79 19.00 -4.60
C GLU A 436 -27.32 17.69 -5.16
N THR A 437 -28.56 17.36 -4.84
CA THR A 437 -29.31 16.30 -5.51
C THR A 437 -29.73 16.74 -6.93
N LYS A 438 -30.13 15.82 -7.77
CA LYS A 438 -30.56 16.13 -9.15
C LYS A 438 -31.77 17.07 -9.20
N ASP A 439 -32.64 17.03 -8.19
CA ASP A 439 -33.79 17.91 -8.03
C ASP A 439 -33.47 19.27 -7.37
N GLY A 440 -32.19 19.57 -7.13
CA GLY A 440 -31.70 20.85 -6.66
C GLY A 440 -31.68 21.04 -5.13
N LYS A 441 -31.97 19.98 -4.36
CA LYS A 441 -31.84 20.05 -2.90
C LYS A 441 -30.37 20.07 -2.49
N ILE A 442 -29.96 21.07 -1.73
CA ILE A 442 -28.59 21.17 -1.19
C ILE A 442 -28.47 20.27 0.05
N LEU A 443 -27.52 19.32 0.00
CA LEU A 443 -27.18 18.45 1.12
C LEU A 443 -26.06 19.03 2.00
N PHE A 444 -25.04 19.61 1.36
CA PHE A 444 -23.89 20.21 2.03
C PHE A 444 -23.51 21.53 1.39
N THR A 445 -23.01 22.44 2.21
CA THR A 445 -22.38 23.68 1.78
C THR A 445 -21.14 23.93 2.62
N HIS A 446 -20.01 24.29 1.98
CA HIS A 446 -18.81 24.82 2.63
C HIS A 446 -18.44 26.14 1.99
N GLU A 447 -18.26 27.17 2.80
CA GLU A 447 -17.58 28.40 2.36
C GLU A 447 -16.10 28.10 2.17
N VAL A 448 -15.55 28.51 1.05
CA VAL A 448 -14.17 28.19 0.65
C VAL A 448 -13.51 29.41 0.01
N ILE A 449 -12.18 29.49 0.13
CA ILE A 449 -11.39 30.50 -0.52
C ILE A 449 -10.47 29.86 -1.58
N LYS A 450 -9.96 30.69 -2.47
CA LYS A 450 -9.00 30.27 -3.50
C LYS A 450 -7.80 29.57 -2.86
N GLY A 451 -7.50 28.37 -3.33
CA GLY A 451 -6.41 27.53 -2.84
C GLY A 451 -6.85 26.46 -1.84
N ASP A 452 -8.01 26.61 -1.19
CA ASP A 452 -8.53 25.56 -0.32
C ASP A 452 -8.67 24.23 -1.07
N ILE A 453 -8.53 23.11 -0.34
CA ILE A 453 -8.66 21.77 -0.91
C ILE A 453 -9.94 21.18 -0.39
N TRP A 454 -10.92 21.00 -1.26
CA TRP A 454 -12.20 20.40 -0.93
C TRP A 454 -12.28 18.95 -1.43
N ARG A 455 -12.92 18.07 -0.65
CA ARG A 455 -13.06 16.64 -1.01
C ARG A 455 -14.35 16.00 -0.47
N MET A 456 -14.75 14.88 -1.09
CA MET A 456 -15.90 14.07 -0.75
C MET A 456 -15.57 12.58 -0.76
N CYS A 457 -16.13 11.81 0.18
CA CYS A 457 -16.07 10.35 0.21
C CYS A 457 -17.47 9.74 0.25
N ILE A 458 -17.61 8.52 -0.22
CA ILE A 458 -18.81 7.70 -0.10
C ILE A 458 -18.45 6.31 0.41
N VAL A 459 -19.19 5.82 1.39
CA VAL A 459 -19.08 4.45 1.91
C VAL A 459 -20.44 3.77 1.87
N ARG A 460 -20.56 2.63 1.21
CA ARG A 460 -21.81 1.91 1.02
C ARG A 460 -22.21 1.11 2.25
N ASN A 461 -23.51 1.05 2.54
CA ASN A 461 -24.05 0.37 3.70
C ASN A 461 -23.72 -1.15 3.71
N GLU A 462 -23.80 -1.81 2.56
CA GLU A 462 -23.46 -3.24 2.46
C GLU A 462 -22.00 -3.53 2.84
N ALA A 463 -21.08 -2.63 2.51
CA ALA A 463 -19.67 -2.74 2.89
C ALA A 463 -19.50 -2.58 4.40
N ILE A 464 -20.25 -1.67 5.03
CA ILE A 464 -20.21 -1.44 6.49
C ILE A 464 -20.75 -2.66 7.24
N ILE A 465 -21.88 -3.21 6.79
CA ILE A 465 -22.49 -4.38 7.43
C ILE A 465 -21.57 -5.60 7.34
N ASP A 466 -20.98 -5.84 6.18
CA ASP A 466 -20.03 -6.93 5.97
C ASP A 466 -18.76 -6.76 6.85
N TRP A 467 -18.23 -5.53 6.95
CA TRP A 467 -17.12 -5.19 7.83
C TRP A 467 -17.40 -5.50 9.30
N ILE A 468 -18.60 -5.18 9.79
CA ILE A 468 -19.03 -5.50 11.17
C ILE A 468 -19.12 -7.02 11.35
N LYS A 469 -19.73 -7.73 10.41
CA LYS A 469 -19.84 -9.21 10.45
C LYS A 469 -18.46 -9.86 10.48
N LEU A 470 -17.54 -9.42 9.64
CA LEU A 470 -16.17 -9.91 9.61
C LEU A 470 -15.45 -9.68 10.94
N ALA A 471 -15.63 -8.50 11.56
CA ALA A 471 -15.04 -8.21 12.86
C ALA A 471 -15.55 -9.17 13.95
N ILE A 472 -16.87 -9.43 13.98
CA ILE A 472 -17.49 -10.36 14.94
C ILE A 472 -17.06 -11.81 14.67
N GLU A 473 -16.98 -12.23 13.43
CA GLU A 473 -16.46 -13.56 13.05
C GLU A 473 -15.01 -13.75 13.53
N ARG A 474 -14.18 -12.73 13.32
CA ARG A 474 -12.79 -12.76 13.81
C ARG A 474 -12.73 -12.78 15.33
N ALA A 475 -13.57 -12.00 16.04
CA ALA A 475 -13.66 -12.03 17.47
C ALA A 475 -14.02 -13.45 18.00
N ARG A 476 -15.01 -14.09 17.41
CA ARG A 476 -15.42 -15.47 17.76
C ARG A 476 -14.31 -16.50 17.53
N THR A 477 -13.65 -16.40 16.37
CA THR A 477 -12.62 -17.37 15.97
C THR A 477 -11.39 -17.29 16.86
N THR A 478 -11.01 -16.09 17.30
CA THR A 478 -9.77 -15.85 18.05
C THR A 478 -9.97 -15.68 19.55
N ASN A 479 -11.17 -15.32 19.97
CA ASN A 479 -11.50 -14.84 21.32
C ASN A 479 -10.63 -13.65 21.78
N TYR A 480 -10.17 -12.83 20.82
CA TYR A 480 -9.39 -11.63 21.13
C TYR A 480 -10.30 -10.44 21.41
N PRO A 481 -9.90 -9.55 22.35
CA PRO A 481 -10.53 -8.23 22.47
C PRO A 481 -10.59 -7.52 21.12
N THR A 482 -11.76 -7.01 20.79
CA THR A 482 -12.06 -6.43 19.47
C THR A 482 -12.47 -4.98 19.66
N VAL A 483 -11.75 -4.06 19.04
CA VAL A 483 -11.95 -2.61 19.24
C VAL A 483 -12.28 -1.95 17.91
N PHE A 484 -13.46 -1.32 17.83
CA PHE A 484 -13.82 -0.40 16.76
C PHE A 484 -13.18 0.97 17.03
N TRP A 485 -12.37 1.44 16.10
CA TRP A 485 -11.64 2.71 16.17
C TRP A 485 -12.48 3.81 15.56
N LEU A 486 -13.43 4.35 16.33
CA LEU A 486 -14.40 5.34 15.85
C LEU A 486 -14.52 6.49 16.84
N ASP A 487 -14.46 7.72 16.35
CA ASP A 487 -14.51 8.95 17.13
C ASP A 487 -15.92 9.57 17.07
N GLU A 488 -16.64 9.60 18.19
CA GLU A 488 -17.97 10.24 18.26
C GLU A 488 -17.96 11.74 17.92
N LYS A 489 -16.79 12.38 17.97
CA LYS A 489 -16.64 13.81 17.63
C LYS A 489 -16.37 14.03 16.14
N ARG A 490 -16.07 12.98 15.37
CA ARG A 490 -15.90 13.05 13.93
C ARG A 490 -17.23 12.75 13.22
N SER A 491 -17.63 13.61 12.27
CA SER A 491 -18.94 13.52 11.62
C SER A 491 -19.20 12.18 10.92
N HIS A 492 -18.22 11.66 10.17
CA HIS A 492 -18.32 10.36 9.50
C HIS A 492 -18.42 9.20 10.50
N ASP A 493 -17.53 9.18 11.50
CA ASP A 493 -17.49 8.11 12.49
C ASP A 493 -18.79 8.07 13.32
N LYS A 494 -19.39 9.23 13.57
CA LYS A 494 -20.70 9.31 14.22
C LYS A 494 -21.80 8.58 13.44
N GLN A 495 -21.75 8.59 12.10
CA GLN A 495 -22.67 7.79 11.29
C GLN A 495 -22.33 6.30 11.38
N LEU A 496 -21.02 5.94 11.29
CA LEU A 496 -20.58 4.55 11.45
C LEU A 496 -20.98 3.97 12.82
N ILE A 497 -20.79 4.71 13.93
CA ILE A 497 -21.15 4.28 15.29
C ILE A 497 -22.64 3.94 15.40
N LYS A 498 -23.52 4.72 14.77
CA LYS A 498 -24.96 4.42 14.76
C LYS A 498 -25.25 3.07 14.07
N ILE A 499 -24.59 2.80 12.95
CA ILE A 499 -24.77 1.54 12.22
C ILE A 499 -24.16 0.39 13.02
N VAL A 500 -22.95 0.55 13.56
CA VAL A 500 -22.27 -0.47 14.37
C VAL A 500 -23.14 -0.86 15.58
N LYS A 501 -23.63 0.10 16.36
CA LYS A 501 -24.48 -0.18 17.53
C LYS A 501 -25.73 -0.96 17.12
N ARG A 502 -26.44 -0.50 16.07
CA ARG A 502 -27.64 -1.18 15.56
C ARG A 502 -27.36 -2.62 15.12
N GLU A 503 -26.27 -2.85 14.41
CA GLU A 503 -25.94 -4.21 13.93
C GLU A 503 -25.48 -5.12 15.08
N LEU A 504 -24.73 -4.60 16.06
CA LEU A 504 -24.32 -5.36 17.24
C LEU A 504 -25.54 -5.78 18.10
N ASP A 505 -26.55 -4.93 18.24
CA ASP A 505 -27.80 -5.24 18.94
C ASP A 505 -28.54 -6.42 18.28
N ASN A 506 -28.40 -6.60 16.99
CA ASN A 506 -29.01 -7.69 16.21
C ASN A 506 -28.16 -8.97 16.12
N MET A 507 -26.95 -8.98 16.70
CA MET A 507 -26.02 -10.12 16.65
C MET A 507 -25.87 -10.77 18.04
N ASN A 508 -25.67 -12.08 18.05
CA ASN A 508 -25.26 -12.73 19.30
C ASN A 508 -23.76 -12.44 19.53
N ILE A 509 -23.47 -11.52 20.43
CA ILE A 509 -22.12 -11.11 20.84
C ILE A 509 -21.78 -11.55 22.28
N SER A 510 -22.58 -12.45 22.85
CA SER A 510 -22.39 -12.96 24.21
C SER A 510 -20.99 -13.60 24.34
N GLY A 511 -20.29 -13.22 25.40
CA GLY A 511 -18.93 -13.71 25.69
C GLY A 511 -17.80 -13.04 24.90
N LEU A 512 -18.07 -12.10 24.00
CA LEU A 512 -17.08 -11.35 23.25
C LEU A 512 -16.72 -10.02 23.94
N ASP A 513 -15.43 -9.69 24.01
CA ASP A 513 -14.95 -8.38 24.49
C ASP A 513 -14.90 -7.39 23.32
N ILE A 514 -16.00 -6.67 23.09
CA ILE A 514 -16.14 -5.71 22.00
C ILE A 514 -16.24 -4.30 22.58
N LYS A 515 -15.43 -3.37 22.00
CA LYS A 515 -15.40 -1.96 22.39
C LYS A 515 -15.51 -1.04 21.18
N ILE A 516 -16.03 0.15 21.40
CA ILE A 516 -15.97 1.29 20.47
C ILE A 516 -15.23 2.39 21.21
N ASN A 517 -14.05 2.74 20.76
CA ASN A 517 -13.19 3.74 21.38
C ASN A 517 -12.71 4.76 20.34
N SER A 518 -12.48 5.98 20.77
CA SER A 518 -11.80 6.98 19.94
C SER A 518 -10.40 6.50 19.52
N PRO A 519 -9.83 6.98 18.41
CA PRO A 519 -8.53 6.53 17.94
C PRO A 519 -7.42 6.63 18.98
N TYR A 520 -7.39 7.69 19.80
CA TYR A 520 -6.43 7.84 20.90
C TYR A 520 -6.61 6.75 21.97
N GLU A 521 -7.83 6.59 22.48
CA GLU A 521 -8.15 5.60 23.53
C GLU A 521 -7.97 4.16 23.05
N ALA A 522 -8.37 3.87 21.81
CA ALA A 522 -8.17 2.58 21.17
C ALA A 522 -6.67 2.24 21.03
N THR A 523 -5.85 3.24 20.68
CA THR A 523 -4.39 3.07 20.62
C THR A 523 -3.82 2.72 22.00
N VAL A 524 -4.13 3.49 23.03
CA VAL A 524 -3.65 3.24 24.40
C VAL A 524 -4.08 1.87 24.90
N TYR A 525 -5.36 1.51 24.71
CA TYR A 525 -5.88 0.20 25.07
C TYR A 525 -5.15 -0.94 24.37
N THR A 526 -4.97 -0.81 23.04
CA THR A 526 -4.31 -1.84 22.24
C THR A 526 -2.85 -2.00 22.65
N LEU A 527 -2.12 -0.89 22.83
CA LEU A 527 -0.71 -0.91 23.26
C LEU A 527 -0.53 -1.51 24.65
N ASP A 528 -1.44 -1.23 25.59
CA ASP A 528 -1.41 -1.87 26.92
C ASP A 528 -1.59 -3.39 26.83
N LYS A 529 -2.52 -3.86 26.01
CA LYS A 529 -2.75 -5.30 25.80
C LYS A 529 -1.56 -5.99 25.16
N VAL A 530 -1.04 -5.44 24.04
CA VAL A 530 0.05 -6.09 23.32
C VAL A 530 1.37 -6.04 24.09
N LYS A 531 1.62 -5.01 24.89
CA LYS A 531 2.79 -4.96 25.78
C LYS A 531 2.78 -6.08 26.84
N LYS A 532 1.58 -6.51 27.24
CA LYS A 532 1.33 -7.66 28.14
C LYS A 532 1.27 -9.01 27.41
N GLY A 533 1.66 -9.08 26.17
CA GLY A 533 1.64 -10.30 25.35
C GLY A 533 0.23 -10.74 24.87
N LYS A 534 -0.81 -9.91 25.06
CA LYS A 534 -2.18 -10.22 24.65
C LYS A 534 -2.46 -9.65 23.26
N SER A 535 -3.05 -10.47 22.40
CA SER A 535 -3.42 -10.03 21.04
C SER A 535 -4.76 -9.29 21.03
N VAL A 536 -4.95 -8.41 20.03
CA VAL A 536 -6.13 -7.54 19.87
C VAL A 536 -6.54 -7.53 18.39
N ILE A 537 -7.82 -7.39 18.12
CA ILE A 537 -8.36 -7.07 16.80
C ILE A 537 -8.66 -5.58 16.74
N SER A 538 -7.96 -4.84 15.90
CA SER A 538 -8.30 -3.48 15.54
C SER A 538 -9.33 -3.49 14.41
N VAL A 539 -10.48 -2.87 14.60
CA VAL A 539 -11.54 -2.74 13.59
C VAL A 539 -11.54 -1.29 13.14
N SER A 540 -10.91 -1.03 12.00
CA SER A 540 -10.69 0.31 11.49
C SER A 540 -11.67 0.67 10.39
N GLY A 541 -12.22 1.88 10.45
CA GLY A 541 -12.95 2.49 9.36
C GLY A 541 -12.06 2.71 8.12
N ASN A 542 -12.66 3.20 7.06
CA ASN A 542 -12.01 3.45 5.78
C ASN A 542 -10.77 4.37 5.87
N VAL A 543 -10.75 5.31 6.83
CA VAL A 543 -9.64 6.26 7.00
C VAL A 543 -8.45 5.65 7.71
N LEU A 544 -8.65 4.99 8.86
CA LEU A 544 -7.55 4.53 9.72
C LEU A 544 -6.94 3.19 9.28
N ARG A 545 -7.58 2.47 8.37
CA ARG A 545 -7.17 1.13 7.93
C ARG A 545 -5.67 1.06 7.59
N ASP A 546 -5.18 1.90 6.71
CA ASP A 546 -3.79 1.83 6.23
C ASP A 546 -2.78 2.23 7.31
N TYR A 547 -3.10 3.24 8.11
CA TYR A 547 -2.21 3.69 9.20
C TYR A 547 -1.97 2.59 10.24
N LEU A 548 -3.04 1.86 10.63
CA LEU A 548 -2.95 0.80 11.63
C LEU A 548 -2.27 -0.46 11.08
N THR A 549 -2.41 -0.74 9.79
CA THR A 549 -1.80 -1.90 9.15
C THR A 549 -0.29 -1.74 8.88
N ASP A 550 0.27 -0.58 9.15
CA ASP A 550 1.71 -0.34 9.11
C ASP A 550 2.30 -0.10 10.51
N LEU A 551 1.61 0.67 11.37
CA LEU A 551 2.12 1.01 12.70
C LEU A 551 2.43 -0.22 13.55
N PHE A 552 1.44 -1.08 13.80
CA PHE A 552 1.64 -2.25 14.67
C PHE A 552 2.56 -3.30 14.07
N PRO A 553 2.44 -3.67 12.77
CA PRO A 553 3.39 -4.60 12.16
C PRO A 553 4.84 -4.14 12.18
N ILE A 554 5.09 -2.85 12.01
CA ILE A 554 6.47 -2.34 12.07
C ILE A 554 7.03 -2.46 13.50
N LEU A 555 6.22 -2.23 14.54
CA LEU A 555 6.63 -2.46 15.93
C LEU A 555 6.87 -3.96 16.21
N GLU A 556 5.99 -4.84 15.74
CA GLU A 556 6.05 -6.27 16.01
C GLU A 556 7.03 -7.03 15.11
N LEU A 557 7.00 -6.79 13.79
CA LEU A 557 7.73 -7.56 12.78
C LEU A 557 8.91 -6.81 12.18
N GLY A 558 9.07 -5.53 12.51
CA GLY A 558 10.05 -4.63 11.89
C GLY A 558 9.66 -4.14 10.49
N THR A 559 8.59 -4.67 9.90
CA THR A 559 8.06 -4.34 8.59
C THR A 559 6.61 -4.78 8.45
N SER A 560 5.81 -4.06 7.67
CA SER A 560 4.45 -4.50 7.30
C SER A 560 4.42 -5.52 6.14
N ALA A 561 5.53 -5.68 5.42
CA ALA A 561 5.62 -6.58 4.27
C ALA A 561 5.48 -8.09 4.61
N LYS A 562 5.60 -8.44 5.88
CA LYS A 562 5.44 -9.83 6.39
C LYS A 562 4.03 -10.15 6.88
N MET A 563 3.09 -9.22 6.70
CA MET A 563 1.68 -9.45 7.03
C MET A 563 1.00 -10.29 5.95
N LEU A 564 0.08 -11.14 6.38
CA LEU A 564 -0.87 -11.79 5.49
C LEU A 564 -2.06 -10.86 5.26
N SER A 565 -2.36 -10.55 4.00
CA SER A 565 -3.47 -9.70 3.59
C SER A 565 -4.55 -10.55 2.93
N ILE A 566 -5.65 -10.77 3.64
CA ILE A 566 -6.82 -11.52 3.17
C ILE A 566 -7.94 -10.54 2.88
N VAL A 567 -8.66 -10.77 1.80
CA VAL A 567 -9.92 -10.10 1.47
C VAL A 567 -11.00 -11.17 1.36
N PRO A 568 -11.70 -11.49 2.47
CA PRO A 568 -12.90 -12.32 2.38
C PRO A 568 -13.91 -11.59 1.49
N LEU A 569 -14.35 -12.24 0.41
CA LEU A 569 -15.26 -11.63 -0.56
C LEU A 569 -16.70 -11.65 -0.04
N MET A 570 -17.44 -10.59 -0.28
CA MET A 570 -18.79 -10.42 0.28
C MET A 570 -19.80 -11.51 -0.12
N ASN A 571 -19.58 -12.16 -1.27
CA ASN A 571 -20.41 -13.27 -1.76
C ASN A 571 -19.85 -14.66 -1.40
N GLY A 572 -18.82 -14.72 -0.58
CA GLY A 572 -18.03 -15.92 -0.31
C GLY A 572 -16.77 -15.96 -1.18
N GLY A 573 -15.90 -16.92 -0.90
CA GLY A 573 -14.58 -16.98 -1.51
C GLY A 573 -13.59 -16.00 -0.89
N LYS A 574 -12.34 -16.03 -1.36
CA LYS A 574 -11.26 -15.20 -0.81
C LYS A 574 -10.29 -14.73 -1.88
N LEU A 575 -9.79 -13.52 -1.66
CA LEU A 575 -8.66 -12.94 -2.37
C LEU A 575 -7.50 -12.77 -1.39
N PHE A 576 -6.32 -13.25 -1.75
CA PHE A 576 -5.08 -13.10 -0.99
C PHE A 576 -4.18 -12.12 -1.72
N GLU A 577 -3.91 -10.96 -1.12
CA GLU A 577 -3.00 -9.97 -1.69
C GLU A 577 -1.59 -10.19 -1.16
N THR A 578 -0.61 -10.27 -2.05
CA THR A 578 0.80 -10.35 -1.69
C THR A 578 1.42 -8.95 -1.75
N GLY A 579 2.34 -8.67 -0.89
CA GLY A 579 3.24 -7.54 -0.71
C GLY A 579 3.02 -6.23 -1.49
N ALA A 580 3.89 -5.26 -1.25
CA ALA A 580 3.93 -4.00 -1.99
C ALA A 580 4.96 -4.07 -3.13
N GLY A 581 4.57 -3.65 -4.34
CA GLY A 581 5.44 -3.66 -5.52
C GLY A 581 6.37 -2.46 -5.69
N GLY A 582 6.45 -1.54 -4.72
CA GLY A 582 7.19 -0.28 -4.86
C GLY A 582 8.70 -0.45 -5.14
N SER A 583 9.32 -1.52 -4.68
CA SER A 583 10.74 -1.82 -4.94
C SER A 583 10.96 -2.71 -6.18
N ALA A 584 9.91 -3.22 -6.82
CA ALA A 584 10.01 -4.16 -7.92
C ALA A 584 10.88 -3.67 -9.09
N PRO A 585 10.79 -2.40 -9.55
CA PRO A 585 11.65 -1.89 -10.62
C PRO A 585 13.14 -2.01 -10.33
N LYS A 586 13.57 -1.71 -9.08
CA LYS A 586 14.98 -1.81 -8.67
C LYS A 586 15.48 -3.25 -8.64
N HIS A 587 14.59 -4.21 -8.38
CA HIS A 587 14.95 -5.64 -8.42
C HIS A 587 15.08 -6.14 -9.87
N VAL A 588 14.25 -5.65 -10.79
CA VAL A 588 14.41 -5.92 -12.22
C VAL A 588 15.73 -5.33 -12.74
N GLU A 589 16.05 -4.09 -12.35
CA GLU A 589 17.31 -3.45 -12.70
C GLU A 589 18.52 -4.27 -12.24
N GLN A 590 18.50 -4.78 -11.02
CA GLN A 590 19.57 -5.63 -10.51
C GLN A 590 19.66 -6.97 -11.28
N LEU A 591 18.52 -7.59 -11.60
CA LEU A 591 18.52 -8.81 -12.40
C LEU A 591 19.13 -8.57 -13.78
N ILE A 592 18.77 -7.48 -14.46
CA ILE A 592 19.31 -7.15 -15.79
C ILE A 592 20.83 -6.89 -15.73
N ASN A 593 21.31 -6.17 -14.73
CA ASN A 593 22.71 -5.77 -14.65
C ASN A 593 23.62 -6.86 -14.08
N GLU A 594 23.10 -7.71 -13.18
CA GLU A 594 23.90 -8.63 -12.37
C GLU A 594 23.39 -10.07 -12.39
N ASN A 595 22.35 -10.38 -13.16
CA ASN A 595 21.67 -11.69 -13.18
C ASN A 595 21.39 -12.20 -11.74
N HIS A 596 20.94 -11.30 -10.87
CA HIS A 596 20.65 -11.57 -9.46
C HIS A 596 19.32 -10.95 -9.08
N LEU A 597 18.29 -11.77 -8.79
CA LEU A 597 16.98 -11.31 -8.38
C LEU A 597 16.84 -11.38 -6.86
N ARG A 598 16.87 -10.23 -6.20
CA ARG A 598 16.70 -10.15 -4.73
C ARG A 598 15.23 -10.01 -4.27
N TRP A 599 14.26 -10.20 -5.16
CA TRP A 599 12.84 -10.21 -4.77
C TRP A 599 12.58 -11.33 -3.75
N ASP A 600 11.95 -11.00 -2.61
CA ASP A 600 11.56 -11.98 -1.60
C ASP A 600 10.11 -12.40 -1.83
N SER A 601 9.91 -13.64 -2.25
CA SER A 601 8.58 -14.22 -2.50
C SER A 601 7.87 -14.72 -1.23
N LEU A 602 8.29 -14.26 -0.05
CA LEU A 602 7.68 -14.67 1.21
C LEU A 602 6.16 -14.40 1.25
N GLY A 603 5.71 -13.26 0.70
CA GLY A 603 4.29 -12.93 0.60
C GLY A 603 3.53 -13.94 -0.25
N GLU A 604 4.10 -14.37 -1.37
CA GLU A 604 3.56 -15.39 -2.25
C GLU A 604 3.49 -16.76 -1.55
N PHE A 605 4.53 -17.15 -0.82
CA PHE A 605 4.55 -18.40 -0.06
C PHE A 605 3.44 -18.45 0.98
N LEU A 606 3.27 -17.36 1.74
CA LEU A 606 2.21 -17.23 2.74
C LEU A 606 0.82 -17.26 2.10
N ALA A 607 0.64 -16.58 0.98
CA ALA A 607 -0.63 -16.57 0.25
C ALA A 607 -0.98 -17.96 -0.30
N ILE A 608 0.00 -18.70 -0.83
CA ILE A 608 -0.19 -20.06 -1.31
C ILE A 608 -0.62 -20.98 -0.15
N SER A 609 0.05 -20.88 1.01
CA SER A 609 -0.28 -21.69 2.18
C SER A 609 -1.74 -21.53 2.60
N VAL A 610 -2.22 -20.29 2.72
CA VAL A 610 -3.62 -20.03 3.12
C VAL A 610 -4.62 -20.30 2.01
N ALA A 611 -4.26 -20.10 0.74
CA ALA A 611 -5.12 -20.47 -0.38
C ALA A 611 -5.34 -22.00 -0.47
N LEU A 612 -4.34 -22.78 -0.11
CA LEU A 612 -4.45 -24.24 0.04
C LEU A 612 -5.34 -24.62 1.23
N GLU A 613 -5.23 -23.91 2.35
CA GLU A 613 -6.05 -24.16 3.55
C GLU A 613 -7.54 -23.96 3.28
N GLU A 614 -7.91 -23.01 2.44
CA GLU A 614 -9.30 -22.73 2.06
C GLU A 614 -9.96 -23.81 1.20
N ILE A 615 -9.19 -24.72 0.63
CA ILE A 615 -9.74 -25.84 -0.14
C ILE A 615 -10.25 -26.90 0.82
N ASN A 616 -11.51 -27.28 0.67
CA ASN A 616 -12.11 -28.37 1.48
C ASN A 616 -11.66 -29.75 0.97
N ASN A 617 -10.36 -30.05 1.16
CA ASN A 617 -9.71 -31.31 0.78
C ASN A 617 -8.66 -31.65 1.83
N SER A 618 -8.61 -32.88 2.29
CA SER A 618 -7.65 -33.36 3.30
C SER A 618 -6.19 -33.19 2.85
N ASN A 619 -5.87 -33.49 1.59
CA ASN A 619 -4.52 -33.35 1.05
C ASN A 619 -4.10 -31.88 1.02
N SER A 620 -5.04 -30.97 0.68
CA SER A 620 -4.77 -29.55 0.66
C SER A 620 -4.37 -28.99 2.02
N LYS A 621 -5.02 -29.47 3.09
CA LYS A 621 -4.67 -29.10 4.47
C LYS A 621 -3.28 -29.62 4.86
N ILE A 622 -2.92 -30.83 4.45
CA ILE A 622 -1.57 -31.39 4.66
C ILE A 622 -0.54 -30.55 3.92
N LEU A 623 -0.80 -30.21 2.66
CA LEU A 623 0.08 -29.34 1.85
C LEU A 623 0.26 -27.97 2.50
N SER A 624 -0.82 -27.32 2.93
CA SER A 624 -0.79 -26.02 3.62
C SER A 624 0.03 -26.06 4.91
N LYS A 625 -0.25 -27.03 5.79
CA LYS A 625 0.45 -27.20 7.07
C LYS A 625 1.95 -27.45 6.86
N SER A 626 2.29 -28.35 5.93
CA SER A 626 3.67 -28.68 5.60
C SER A 626 4.41 -27.47 4.98
N LEU A 627 3.73 -26.68 4.15
CA LEU A 627 4.28 -25.44 3.57
C LEU A 627 4.54 -24.38 4.65
N THR A 628 3.62 -24.23 5.61
CA THR A 628 3.79 -23.28 6.72
C THR A 628 5.05 -23.61 7.53
N ILE A 629 5.28 -24.89 7.85
CA ILE A 629 6.49 -25.34 8.55
C ILE A 629 7.75 -25.13 7.68
N ALA A 630 7.64 -25.38 6.37
CA ALA A 630 8.75 -25.13 5.44
C ALA A 630 9.15 -23.66 5.39
N ILE A 631 8.16 -22.75 5.37
CA ILE A 631 8.38 -21.29 5.43
C ILE A 631 9.10 -20.90 6.73
N GLU A 632 8.66 -21.42 7.87
CA GLU A 632 9.33 -21.18 9.15
C GLU A 632 10.79 -21.64 9.11
N LYS A 633 11.05 -22.83 8.58
CA LYS A 633 12.40 -23.39 8.43
C LYS A 633 13.25 -22.55 7.47
N LEU A 634 12.68 -22.08 6.36
CA LEU A 634 13.34 -21.20 5.40
C LEU A 634 13.84 -19.91 6.09
N LEU A 635 12.97 -19.28 6.87
CA LEU A 635 13.29 -18.06 7.62
C LEU A 635 14.37 -18.34 8.69
N LYS A 636 14.22 -19.41 9.47
CA LYS A 636 15.16 -19.81 10.53
C LYS A 636 16.57 -20.07 9.97
N ASN A 637 16.65 -20.69 8.82
CA ASN A 637 17.90 -21.01 8.14
C ASN A 637 18.41 -19.85 7.26
N LYS A 638 17.78 -18.67 7.30
CA LYS A 638 18.17 -17.45 6.56
C LYS A 638 18.30 -17.70 5.05
N LYS A 639 17.33 -18.41 4.48
CA LYS A 639 17.32 -18.74 3.05
C LYS A 639 16.49 -17.75 2.20
N SER A 640 16.20 -16.56 2.72
CA SER A 640 15.67 -15.44 1.95
C SER A 640 16.73 -14.85 1.00
N PRO A 641 16.32 -14.18 -0.10
CA PRO A 641 17.26 -13.59 -1.06
C PRO A 641 18.19 -12.56 -0.43
N SER A 642 19.49 -12.69 -0.70
CA SER A 642 20.53 -11.74 -0.32
C SER A 642 20.55 -10.51 -1.26
N ARG A 643 21.20 -9.45 -0.81
CA ARG A 643 21.50 -8.28 -1.65
C ARG A 643 22.77 -8.46 -2.50
N LYS A 644 23.62 -9.42 -2.12
CA LYS A 644 24.93 -9.62 -2.75
C LYS A 644 24.86 -10.67 -3.85
N VAL A 645 25.46 -10.33 -4.98
CA VAL A 645 25.66 -11.24 -6.11
C VAL A 645 26.53 -12.43 -5.68
N LYS A 646 26.27 -13.60 -6.27
CA LYS A 646 26.89 -14.90 -5.93
C LYS A 646 26.44 -15.48 -4.57
N GLU A 647 25.49 -14.83 -3.87
CA GLU A 647 24.79 -15.40 -2.73
C GLU A 647 23.39 -15.87 -3.16
N ILE A 648 22.60 -16.37 -2.20
CA ILE A 648 21.21 -16.82 -2.46
C ILE A 648 20.38 -15.66 -3.02
N ASP A 649 19.79 -15.87 -4.16
CA ASP A 649 18.80 -14.98 -4.75
C ASP A 649 17.37 -15.58 -4.70
N ASN A 650 16.41 -14.99 -5.40
CA ASN A 650 15.04 -15.46 -5.47
C ASN A 650 14.94 -16.94 -5.91
N ARG A 651 15.74 -17.36 -6.91
CA ARG A 651 15.78 -18.73 -7.45
C ARG A 651 16.26 -19.73 -6.42
N GLY A 652 17.33 -19.39 -5.70
CA GLY A 652 17.85 -20.21 -4.59
C GLY A 652 16.88 -20.30 -3.42
N SER A 653 16.17 -19.19 -3.11
CA SER A 653 15.12 -19.19 -2.08
C SER A 653 13.97 -20.12 -2.46
N HIS A 654 13.54 -20.16 -3.73
CA HIS A 654 12.51 -21.08 -4.22
C HIS A 654 12.96 -22.55 -4.16
N PHE A 655 14.24 -22.83 -4.47
CA PHE A 655 14.80 -24.17 -4.26
C PHE A 655 14.69 -24.59 -2.80
N TYR A 656 15.11 -23.74 -1.85
CA TYR A 656 15.02 -24.08 -0.42
C TYR A 656 13.58 -24.22 0.07
N LEU A 657 12.64 -23.46 -0.48
CA LEU A 657 11.22 -23.67 -0.20
C LEU A 657 10.78 -25.07 -0.62
N ALA A 658 11.09 -25.47 -1.86
CA ALA A 658 10.77 -26.80 -2.37
C ALA A 658 11.43 -27.90 -1.53
N TYR A 659 12.69 -27.74 -1.19
CA TYR A 659 13.47 -28.66 -0.38
C TYR A 659 12.85 -28.87 1.00
N TYR A 660 12.55 -27.79 1.72
CA TYR A 660 11.95 -27.89 3.04
C TYR A 660 10.48 -28.32 2.99
N TRP A 661 9.76 -27.99 1.95
CA TRP A 661 8.38 -28.46 1.78
C TRP A 661 8.33 -29.96 1.52
N ALA A 662 9.18 -30.46 0.62
CA ALA A 662 9.34 -31.91 0.39
C ALA A 662 9.76 -32.65 1.68
N GLU A 663 10.68 -32.08 2.46
CA GLU A 663 11.07 -32.65 3.77
C GLU A 663 9.88 -32.76 4.74
N GLN A 664 9.03 -31.74 4.84
CA GLN A 664 7.86 -31.80 5.72
C GLN A 664 6.82 -32.81 5.21
N LEU A 665 6.60 -32.86 3.90
CA LEU A 665 5.70 -33.82 3.27
C LEU A 665 6.21 -35.27 3.42
N SER A 666 7.52 -35.50 3.43
CA SER A 666 8.12 -36.81 3.68
C SER A 666 8.00 -37.30 5.14
N LYS A 667 7.80 -36.36 6.07
CA LYS A 667 7.68 -36.66 7.51
C LYS A 667 6.24 -36.80 8.01
N GLN A 668 5.26 -36.29 7.28
CA GLN A 668 3.86 -36.39 7.68
C GLN A 668 3.35 -37.84 7.58
N LYS A 669 2.39 -38.20 8.45
CA LYS A 669 1.83 -39.55 8.56
C LYS A 669 0.34 -39.62 8.19
N GLU A 670 -0.26 -38.48 7.84
CA GLU A 670 -1.69 -38.34 7.57
C GLU A 670 -2.07 -38.93 6.21
N ASN A 671 -1.16 -38.85 5.19
CA ASN A 671 -1.36 -39.45 3.88
C ASN A 671 -0.11 -40.21 3.42
N ILE A 672 -0.18 -41.55 3.40
CA ILE A 672 0.93 -42.44 3.06
C ILE A 672 1.38 -42.25 1.60
N ASN A 673 0.49 -41.95 0.66
CA ASN A 673 0.83 -41.78 -0.75
C ASN A 673 1.66 -40.48 -0.96
N LEU A 674 1.20 -39.36 -0.40
CA LEU A 674 1.97 -38.11 -0.40
C LEU A 674 3.32 -38.32 0.32
N ASN A 675 3.35 -39.01 1.44
CA ASN A 675 4.59 -39.33 2.14
C ASN A 675 5.60 -40.05 1.23
N LYS A 676 5.18 -41.14 0.59
CA LYS A 676 6.06 -41.93 -0.30
C LYS A 676 6.55 -41.16 -1.51
N GLU A 677 5.66 -40.35 -2.11
CA GLU A 677 5.98 -39.48 -3.25
C GLU A 677 7.06 -38.49 -2.85
N PHE A 678 6.80 -37.72 -1.81
CA PHE A 678 7.70 -36.64 -1.37
C PHE A 678 8.94 -37.13 -0.61
N THR A 679 8.99 -38.37 -0.12
CA THR A 679 10.24 -38.95 0.37
C THR A 679 11.27 -39.04 -0.76
N LYS A 680 10.87 -39.52 -1.94
CA LYS A 680 11.76 -39.57 -3.12
C LYS A 680 12.21 -38.20 -3.58
N VAL A 681 11.27 -37.23 -3.61
CA VAL A 681 11.57 -35.86 -3.99
C VAL A 681 12.56 -35.23 -3.01
N TYR A 682 12.34 -35.40 -1.70
CA TYR A 682 13.23 -34.90 -0.67
C TYR A 682 14.64 -35.50 -0.78
N GLU A 683 14.76 -36.80 -0.98
CA GLU A 683 16.05 -37.49 -1.18
C GLU A 683 16.80 -36.90 -2.37
N GLN A 684 16.13 -36.74 -3.52
CA GLN A 684 16.73 -36.15 -4.72
C GLN A 684 17.19 -34.69 -4.51
N LEU A 685 16.34 -33.86 -3.89
CA LEU A 685 16.70 -32.47 -3.60
C LEU A 685 17.86 -32.38 -2.59
N SER A 686 17.87 -33.27 -1.59
CA SER A 686 18.92 -33.33 -0.57
C SER A 686 20.31 -33.70 -1.12
N VAL A 687 20.36 -34.74 -1.93
CA VAL A 687 21.61 -35.22 -2.53
C VAL A 687 22.17 -34.21 -3.53
N ASN A 688 21.32 -33.44 -4.20
CA ASN A 688 21.71 -32.48 -5.23
C ASN A 688 21.74 -31.02 -4.74
N GLU A 689 21.62 -30.74 -3.43
CA GLU A 689 21.58 -29.38 -2.89
C GLU A 689 22.75 -28.52 -3.39
N GLU A 690 23.97 -29.03 -3.26
CA GLU A 690 25.19 -28.31 -3.68
C GLU A 690 25.23 -28.08 -5.19
N VAL A 691 24.89 -29.10 -5.98
CA VAL A 691 24.86 -29.00 -7.45
C VAL A 691 23.86 -27.95 -7.89
N ILE A 692 22.63 -28.00 -7.37
CA ILE A 692 21.56 -27.05 -7.72
C ILE A 692 21.96 -25.62 -7.36
N MET A 693 22.50 -25.42 -6.16
CA MET A 693 22.91 -24.08 -5.74
C MET A 693 24.09 -23.54 -6.55
N ASN A 694 25.02 -24.39 -6.97
CA ASN A 694 26.12 -24.00 -7.86
C ASN A 694 25.58 -23.62 -9.25
N GLU A 695 24.70 -24.43 -9.86
CA GLU A 695 24.06 -24.12 -11.14
C GLU A 695 23.33 -22.76 -11.12
N ILE A 696 22.69 -22.40 -9.99
CA ILE A 696 22.01 -21.12 -9.82
C ILE A 696 23.02 -19.97 -9.63
N ASN A 697 24.02 -20.14 -8.76
CA ASN A 697 24.93 -19.08 -8.38
C ASN A 697 25.94 -18.75 -9.46
N GLU A 698 26.39 -19.73 -10.24
CA GLU A 698 27.35 -19.52 -11.33
C GLU A 698 26.81 -18.60 -12.42
N LYS A 699 25.49 -18.58 -12.64
CA LYS A 699 24.84 -17.70 -13.63
C LYS A 699 24.78 -16.23 -13.19
N GLN A 700 25.03 -15.94 -11.92
CA GLN A 700 24.98 -14.56 -11.41
C GLN A 700 26.26 -13.79 -11.73
N GLY A 701 26.13 -12.48 -11.90
CA GLY A 701 27.23 -11.53 -12.13
C GLY A 701 27.27 -10.96 -13.54
N ASP A 702 26.67 -11.63 -14.52
CA ASP A 702 26.69 -11.20 -15.92
C ASP A 702 25.44 -10.38 -16.25
N LYS A 703 25.62 -9.39 -17.13
CA LYS A 703 24.48 -8.62 -17.65
C LYS A 703 23.64 -9.50 -18.57
N ILE A 704 22.32 -9.40 -18.42
CA ILE A 704 21.34 -10.13 -19.23
C ILE A 704 20.39 -9.17 -19.95
N ASP A 705 19.70 -9.67 -20.97
CA ASP A 705 18.63 -8.99 -21.67
C ASP A 705 17.36 -9.84 -21.61
N LEU A 706 16.26 -9.26 -21.14
CA LEU A 706 14.93 -9.89 -21.06
C LEU A 706 14.14 -9.74 -22.36
N ASN A 707 14.70 -9.04 -23.35
CA ASN A 707 14.01 -8.67 -24.59
C ASN A 707 12.66 -7.98 -24.32
N GLY A 708 12.67 -6.99 -23.43
CA GLY A 708 11.52 -6.17 -23.02
C GLY A 708 11.39 -6.03 -21.51
N TYR A 709 10.70 -4.97 -21.10
CA TYR A 709 10.41 -4.66 -19.70
C TYR A 709 8.94 -4.94 -19.34
N TYR A 710 8.01 -4.38 -20.14
CA TYR A 710 6.56 -4.54 -19.93
C TYR A 710 6.01 -5.83 -20.55
N LYS A 711 6.67 -6.34 -21.57
CA LYS A 711 6.38 -7.63 -22.20
C LYS A 711 7.69 -8.35 -22.52
N ALA A 712 8.36 -8.86 -21.49
CA ALA A 712 9.56 -9.67 -21.64
C ALA A 712 9.28 -10.96 -22.44
N ASP A 713 10.33 -11.52 -23.07
CA ASP A 713 10.23 -12.79 -23.77
C ASP A 713 10.13 -13.96 -22.75
N GLU A 714 9.05 -14.73 -22.81
CA GLU A 714 8.77 -15.81 -21.84
C GLU A 714 9.83 -16.91 -21.87
N ASN A 715 10.39 -17.25 -23.04
CA ASN A 715 11.42 -18.29 -23.15
C ASN A 715 12.72 -17.82 -22.50
N ILE A 716 13.10 -16.56 -22.74
CA ILE A 716 14.26 -15.95 -22.13
C ILE A 716 14.07 -15.86 -20.61
N VAL A 717 12.93 -15.37 -20.14
CA VAL A 717 12.62 -15.29 -18.71
C VAL A 717 12.68 -16.67 -18.05
N ASN A 718 12.08 -17.70 -18.66
CA ASN A 718 12.12 -19.06 -18.15
C ASN A 718 13.55 -19.60 -18.07
N SER A 719 14.39 -19.37 -19.06
CA SER A 719 15.79 -19.83 -19.05
C SER A 719 16.62 -19.14 -17.96
N ILE A 720 16.37 -17.85 -17.73
CA ILE A 720 17.07 -17.06 -16.70
C ILE A 720 16.58 -17.44 -15.30
N MET A 721 15.28 -17.60 -15.12
CA MET A 721 14.70 -17.87 -13.82
C MET A 721 14.71 -19.33 -13.40
N ARG A 722 15.02 -20.25 -14.32
CA ARG A 722 15.15 -21.70 -14.09
C ARG A 722 16.50 -22.22 -14.58
N PRO A 723 17.64 -21.69 -14.09
CA PRO A 723 18.96 -22.01 -14.63
C PRO A 723 19.50 -23.40 -14.22
N SER A 724 18.95 -23.99 -13.14
CA SER A 724 19.35 -25.32 -12.68
C SER A 724 18.64 -26.42 -13.45
N THR A 725 19.38 -27.10 -14.32
CA THR A 725 18.86 -28.26 -15.07
C THR A 725 18.53 -29.42 -14.13
N THR A 726 19.31 -29.60 -13.08
CA THR A 726 19.09 -30.63 -12.05
C THR A 726 17.77 -30.41 -11.32
N LEU A 727 17.51 -29.18 -10.84
CA LEU A 727 16.23 -28.84 -10.19
C LEU A 727 15.05 -29.01 -11.15
N ASN A 728 15.19 -28.51 -12.38
CA ASN A 728 14.13 -28.61 -13.38
C ASN A 728 13.74 -30.09 -13.62
N HIS A 729 14.73 -30.96 -13.78
CA HIS A 729 14.49 -32.39 -13.97
C HIS A 729 13.75 -33.04 -12.78
N ILE A 730 14.15 -32.70 -11.55
CA ILE A 730 13.46 -33.22 -10.36
C ILE A 730 11.99 -32.77 -10.33
N ILE A 731 11.73 -31.46 -10.55
CA ILE A 731 10.39 -30.88 -10.50
C ILE A 731 9.48 -31.42 -11.61
N GLU A 732 9.99 -31.65 -12.80
CA GLU A 732 9.24 -32.17 -13.95
C GLU A 732 8.85 -33.65 -13.80
N ASN A 733 9.54 -34.39 -12.92
CA ASN A 733 9.29 -35.80 -12.65
C ASN A 733 8.43 -36.08 -11.38
N ILE A 734 7.85 -35.04 -10.76
CA ILE A 734 6.83 -35.14 -9.70
C ILE A 734 5.42 -35.41 -10.34
#